data_e245354fcd7a241cf64bceb0ca2e5e8b
#
_entry.id   e245354fcd7a241cf64bceb0ca2e5e8b
#
_cell.length_a   1.000
_cell.length_b   1.000
_cell.length_c   1.000
_cell.angle_alpha   90.00
_cell.angle_beta   90.00
_cell.angle_gamma   90.00
#
_symmetry.space_group_name_H-M   'P 1'
#
loop_
_entity.id
_entity.type
_entity.pdbx_description
1 polymer ?
#
loop_
_entity_poly.entity_id
_entity_poly.type
_entity_poly.pdbx_seq_one_letter_code
_entity_poly.pdbx_strand_id
1 'polypeptide(L)'
;MALSPLPWPPLAWLCVGLLLPLLPLVRGGECPRLCVCEVRPWFTPQSTYREAATVDCNDLRLTCIPSNLSSDTQVLLLQSNSIAHTSGELEALFNLTELDLSQNNFSSVEAVGLANMNQLTTLHLEENQISQLPDHCLQDLSNLQELYINHNQISTIAPGAFSGLRSLLRLHLNSNRLRVIDSRWFEATPNLEILMIGDNPVIGILDMNFKPLGSLRSLVLAGMDLTDVPGSALVGLDNLESLSFYDNKLVRVPQLALQKVQNLKFLDLNKNPVHKIQEGDFRNMLHLKELGINNMAELVSIDRYALDNLPELTKLEGTNNPKLSFVHRMAFRDLSSLESLMLNNNALNAIYQRTVEALPNLREISLHSNPLRCDCVIQWMSSNRTSVRFMEPRAMLCSSPPELRGQRVREVRLQDSPEQCLPLISHNTFPSHLSLELGMSVSLDCRAMAEPEPEIYWVSPMGSKITVDTVSERYHLSSEGTLRLSHVQVEDSGRYTCVAQNTEGADTRVTTIRVNGTLLDSVEVMKIYVKQTESHSILVSWKINSNVMTSNLKWASATMKIDNPHITYTARVPVDVHEYNLTHLQPGTEYEVCLTVSNIHLQTHKSCVNVTTRSNTFALDVSGQRPSAALLVVMATMLAFLSLATVGVYVARRLKRKNYHHSLKKYMQKTSSIPLNELYPPLINLWEVDKEGGAESKPSPVDTTRSYYMW
;
A
#
# COMPACT_ATOMS: atom_id res chain seq x y z
N MET A 1 73.73 -2.99 63.67
CA MET A 1 74.05 -4.10 64.61
C MET A 1 73.00 -5.14 64.31
N ALA A 2 73.30 -6.15 63.53
CA ALA A 2 73.73 -7.46 63.89
C ALA A 2 72.60 -8.24 64.62
N LEU A 3 72.14 -9.35 64.27
CA LEU A 3 72.55 -10.63 63.65
C LEU A 3 71.34 -11.55 63.47
N SER A 4 71.36 -12.33 62.44
CA SER A 4 70.62 -13.56 62.20
C SER A 4 71.00 -14.72 63.18
N PRO A 5 70.49 -15.99 63.09
CA PRO A 5 69.74 -16.74 62.07
C PRO A 5 68.73 -17.82 62.58
N LEU A 6 67.90 -18.36 61.66
CA LEU A 6 67.42 -19.72 61.42
C LEU A 6 67.39 -20.83 62.51
N PRO A 7 66.46 -21.85 62.56
CA PRO A 7 66.25 -22.80 61.48
C PRO A 7 64.78 -23.35 61.28
N TRP A 8 64.50 -23.99 60.11
CA TRP A 8 63.45 -24.92 59.77
C TRP A 8 63.50 -26.27 60.49
N PRO A 9 62.41 -27.09 60.65
CA PRO A 9 61.66 -27.88 59.69
C PRO A 9 60.20 -28.24 60.11
N PRO A 10 59.45 -29.26 59.58
CA PRO A 10 59.20 -29.68 58.18
C PRO A 10 57.68 -29.84 57.85
N LEU A 11 57.42 -29.98 56.54
CA LEU A 11 56.32 -30.66 55.87
C LEU A 11 55.02 -31.04 56.60
N ALA A 12 53.90 -30.43 56.17
CA ALA A 12 52.59 -31.06 56.16
C ALA A 12 51.82 -30.58 54.88
N TRP A 13 51.53 -31.52 54.02
CA TRP A 13 50.69 -31.38 52.84
C TRP A 13 49.27 -31.04 53.29
N LEU A 14 48.74 -29.96 52.86
CA LEU A 14 47.29 -29.71 52.87
C LEU A 14 46.89 -29.19 51.49
N CYS A 15 46.09 -30.04 50.81
CA CYS A 15 45.38 -29.81 49.56
C CYS A 15 44.56 -28.51 49.66
N VAL A 16 45.00 -27.46 48.96
CA VAL A 16 44.10 -26.35 48.64
C VAL A 16 43.39 -26.72 47.36
N GLY A 17 42.18 -27.22 47.51
CA GLY A 17 41.27 -27.44 46.40
C GLY A 17 40.93 -26.11 45.76
N LEU A 18 41.38 -25.90 44.56
CA LEU A 18 40.89 -24.90 43.63
C LEU A 18 39.38 -25.17 43.40
N LEU A 19 38.51 -24.39 43.99
CA LEU A 19 37.15 -24.21 43.58
C LEU A 19 37.14 -23.45 42.23
N LEU A 20 37.34 -24.18 41.14
CA LEU A 20 36.86 -23.75 39.84
C LEU A 20 35.32 -23.71 39.92
N PRO A 21 34.66 -22.61 39.52
CA PRO A 21 33.22 -22.66 39.35
C PRO A 21 32.91 -23.74 38.30
N LEU A 22 32.17 -24.75 38.70
CA LEU A 22 31.55 -25.73 37.81
C LEU A 22 30.61 -24.93 36.89
N LEU A 23 31.12 -24.59 35.70
CA LEU A 23 30.27 -24.32 34.57
C LEU A 23 29.36 -25.52 34.41
N PRO A 24 28.05 -25.36 34.26
CA PRO A 24 27.15 -26.46 34.01
C PRO A 24 27.63 -27.14 32.72
N LEU A 25 28.07 -28.39 32.84
CA LEU A 25 28.29 -29.28 31.70
C LEU A 25 26.94 -29.41 31.00
N VAL A 26 26.79 -28.73 29.89
CA VAL A 26 25.70 -28.93 28.93
C VAL A 26 25.86 -30.36 28.43
N ARG A 27 25.02 -31.27 28.93
CA ARG A 27 24.78 -32.59 28.33
C ARG A 27 23.97 -32.33 27.08
N GLY A 28 24.60 -32.15 25.95
CA GLY A 28 23.94 -32.03 24.70
C GLY A 28 24.79 -32.54 23.56
N GLY A 29 24.21 -32.95 22.46
CA GLY A 29 24.91 -33.37 21.27
C GLY A 29 26.02 -32.44 20.82
N GLU A 30 27.00 -32.95 20.07
CA GLU A 30 28.09 -32.10 19.53
C GLU A 30 27.49 -31.05 18.60
N CYS A 31 27.90 -29.78 18.76
CA CYS A 31 27.50 -28.70 17.84
C CYS A 31 27.93 -29.05 16.41
N PRO A 32 27.04 -28.90 15.42
CA PRO A 32 27.41 -29.16 14.02
C PRO A 32 28.62 -28.32 13.61
N ARG A 33 29.60 -28.92 12.91
CA ARG A 33 30.96 -28.37 12.68
C ARG A 33 31.00 -26.96 12.06
N LEU A 34 29.96 -26.56 11.34
CA LEU A 34 29.91 -25.27 10.66
C LEU A 34 29.06 -24.25 11.42
N CYS A 35 28.29 -24.68 12.40
CA CYS A 35 27.36 -23.82 13.14
C CYS A 35 27.98 -23.33 14.45
N VAL A 36 27.38 -22.31 15.04
CA VAL A 36 27.71 -21.76 16.35
C VAL A 36 26.60 -22.13 17.32
N CYS A 37 26.95 -22.79 18.43
CA CYS A 37 25.99 -23.19 19.45
C CYS A 37 26.29 -22.46 20.75
N GLU A 38 25.35 -21.67 21.20
CA GLU A 38 25.47 -20.88 22.42
C GLU A 38 24.11 -20.59 23.03
N VAL A 39 24.09 -20.19 24.27
CA VAL A 39 22.88 -19.64 24.90
C VAL A 39 22.87 -18.14 24.68
N ARG A 40 21.84 -17.65 23.99
CA ARG A 40 21.66 -16.23 23.65
C ARG A 40 20.49 -15.63 24.37
N PRO A 41 20.54 -14.31 24.68
CA PRO A 41 19.36 -13.57 25.05
C PRO A 41 18.35 -13.57 23.90
N TRP A 42 17.10 -13.85 24.20
CA TRP A 42 16.03 -13.95 23.22
C TRP A 42 14.77 -13.28 23.71
N PHE A 43 14.01 -12.70 22.81
CA PHE A 43 12.71 -12.12 23.11
C PHE A 43 11.59 -12.96 22.49
N THR A 44 10.61 -13.31 23.32
CA THR A 44 9.39 -13.95 22.80
C THR A 44 8.59 -12.97 21.96
N PRO A 45 7.64 -13.43 21.11
CA PRO A 45 6.72 -12.55 20.39
C PRO A 45 5.98 -11.53 21.27
N GLN A 46 5.84 -11.82 22.56
CA GLN A 46 5.24 -10.94 23.56
C GLN A 46 6.27 -10.06 24.29
N SER A 47 7.47 -9.90 23.71
CA SER A 47 8.57 -9.08 24.23
C SER A 47 9.07 -9.50 25.62
N THR A 48 8.86 -10.76 26.02
CA THR A 48 9.39 -11.29 27.27
C THR A 48 10.81 -11.81 27.05
N TYR A 49 11.76 -11.30 27.83
CA TYR A 49 13.15 -11.73 27.79
C TYR A 49 13.33 -13.15 28.32
N ARG A 50 14.14 -13.95 27.65
CA ARG A 50 14.63 -15.25 28.12
C ARG A 50 16.00 -15.57 27.53
N GLU A 51 16.71 -16.52 28.13
CA GLU A 51 17.88 -17.14 27.53
C GLU A 51 17.47 -18.41 26.76
N ALA A 52 17.93 -18.56 25.52
CA ALA A 52 17.55 -19.67 24.66
C ALA A 52 18.79 -20.40 24.12
N ALA A 53 18.77 -21.73 24.14
CA ALA A 53 19.76 -22.57 23.51
C ALA A 53 19.64 -22.38 21.97
N THR A 54 20.59 -21.69 21.39
CA THR A 54 20.58 -21.27 19.98
C THR A 54 21.63 -22.04 19.19
N VAL A 55 21.23 -22.55 18.04
CA VAL A 55 22.13 -23.08 17.01
C VAL A 55 22.04 -22.18 15.79
N ASP A 56 23.12 -21.48 15.49
CA ASP A 56 23.23 -20.51 14.39
C ASP A 56 24.05 -21.13 13.25
N CYS A 57 23.38 -21.40 12.15
CA CYS A 57 23.93 -21.96 10.92
C CYS A 57 23.64 -21.04 9.71
N ASN A 58 23.54 -19.72 9.93
CA ASN A 58 23.25 -18.75 8.88
C ASN A 58 24.42 -18.59 7.89
N ASP A 59 24.11 -18.29 6.62
CA ASP A 59 25.08 -17.97 5.56
C ASP A 59 26.13 -19.07 5.25
N LEU A 60 25.85 -20.32 5.54
CA LEU A 60 26.80 -21.44 5.40
C LEU A 60 26.72 -22.18 4.05
N ARG A 61 25.81 -21.77 3.16
CA ARG A 61 25.53 -22.44 1.87
C ARG A 61 25.11 -23.92 2.04
N LEU A 62 24.44 -24.24 3.12
CA LEU A 62 23.91 -25.57 3.37
C LEU A 62 22.86 -25.93 2.33
N THR A 63 22.86 -27.19 1.92
CA THR A 63 21.82 -27.78 1.06
C THR A 63 20.86 -28.71 1.81
N CYS A 64 21.19 -29.03 3.05
CA CYS A 64 20.38 -29.80 3.99
C CYS A 64 20.61 -29.30 5.41
N ILE A 65 19.68 -29.58 6.31
CA ILE A 65 19.85 -29.30 7.73
C ILE A 65 20.96 -30.19 8.30
N PRO A 66 21.85 -29.65 9.13
CA PRO A 66 22.92 -30.45 9.74
C PRO A 66 22.35 -31.58 10.61
N SER A 67 22.90 -32.80 10.48
CA SER A 67 22.65 -33.88 11.40
C SER A 67 23.30 -33.63 12.77
N ASN A 68 22.79 -34.24 13.82
CA ASN A 68 23.28 -34.12 15.20
C ASN A 68 22.98 -32.81 15.92
N LEU A 69 21.86 -32.16 15.59
CA LEU A 69 21.31 -31.07 16.38
C LEU A 69 20.94 -31.57 17.79
N SER A 70 21.24 -30.78 18.82
CA SER A 70 20.85 -31.10 20.19
C SER A 70 19.32 -31.03 20.34
N SER A 71 18.73 -32.01 21.02
CA SER A 71 17.29 -31.99 21.37
C SER A 71 16.90 -30.83 22.29
N ASP A 72 17.87 -30.20 22.95
CA ASP A 72 17.65 -29.05 23.80
C ASP A 72 17.62 -27.72 23.03
N THR A 73 17.82 -27.76 21.69
CA THR A 73 17.78 -26.56 20.85
C THR A 73 16.42 -25.89 20.92
N GLN A 74 16.40 -24.62 21.26
CA GLN A 74 15.20 -23.78 21.34
C GLN A 74 15.08 -22.82 20.16
N VAL A 75 16.19 -22.35 19.60
CA VAL A 75 16.26 -21.46 18.46
C VAL A 75 17.20 -22.07 17.42
N LEU A 76 16.72 -22.26 16.20
CA LEU A 76 17.48 -22.79 15.09
C LEU A 76 17.47 -21.77 13.94
N LEU A 77 18.65 -21.22 13.63
CA LEU A 77 18.83 -20.22 12.60
C LEU A 77 19.52 -20.85 11.39
N LEU A 78 18.85 -20.89 10.25
CA LEU A 78 19.30 -21.48 8.98
C LEU A 78 19.13 -20.50 7.81
N GLN A 79 19.04 -19.20 8.10
CA GLN A 79 18.85 -18.15 7.10
C GLN A 79 19.95 -18.15 6.03
N SER A 80 19.60 -17.72 4.82
CA SER A 80 20.54 -17.51 3.71
C SER A 80 21.35 -18.74 3.33
N ASN A 81 20.69 -19.90 3.24
CA ASN A 81 21.26 -21.16 2.78
C ASN A 81 20.67 -21.59 1.41
N SER A 82 20.81 -22.85 1.04
CA SER A 82 20.26 -23.39 -0.21
C SER A 82 19.41 -24.64 0.06
N ILE A 83 18.75 -24.68 1.21
CA ILE A 83 17.96 -25.84 1.67
C ILE A 83 16.64 -25.83 0.92
N ALA A 84 16.26 -26.97 0.33
CA ALA A 84 15.02 -27.12 -0.42
C ALA A 84 14.00 -28.08 0.22
N HIS A 85 14.45 -28.94 1.11
CA HIS A 85 13.65 -29.92 1.86
C HIS A 85 14.38 -30.37 3.11
N THR A 86 13.63 -30.91 4.07
CA THR A 86 14.16 -31.58 5.26
C THR A 86 13.93 -33.10 5.12
N SER A 87 14.72 -33.88 5.81
CA SER A 87 14.65 -35.36 5.79
C SER A 87 14.37 -35.94 7.19
N GLY A 88 13.65 -35.20 8.04
CA GLY A 88 13.29 -35.56 9.39
C GLY A 88 14.24 -35.08 10.50
N GLU A 89 15.21 -34.19 10.14
CA GLU A 89 16.16 -33.64 11.11
C GLU A 89 15.48 -32.82 12.20
N LEU A 90 14.32 -32.25 11.90
CA LEU A 90 13.55 -31.43 12.83
C LEU A 90 12.71 -32.24 13.81
N GLU A 91 12.41 -33.52 13.51
CA GLU A 91 11.53 -34.34 14.33
C GLU A 91 12.03 -34.60 15.77
N ALA A 92 13.34 -34.48 15.98
CA ALA A 92 13.95 -34.68 17.30
C ALA A 92 14.01 -33.38 18.15
N LEU A 93 13.61 -32.26 17.60
CA LEU A 93 13.74 -30.94 18.24
C LEU A 93 12.45 -30.51 18.96
N PHE A 94 12.05 -31.29 19.97
CA PHE A 94 10.78 -31.07 20.71
C PHE A 94 10.72 -29.74 21.49
N ASN A 95 11.87 -29.12 21.77
CA ASN A 95 11.97 -27.87 22.51
C ASN A 95 12.08 -26.63 21.60
N LEU A 96 12.01 -26.84 20.28
CA LEU A 96 12.17 -25.72 19.32
C LEU A 96 10.99 -24.74 19.42
N THR A 97 11.33 -23.50 19.70
CA THR A 97 10.37 -22.39 19.83
C THR A 97 10.48 -21.38 18.69
N GLU A 98 11.63 -21.35 18.03
CA GLU A 98 11.87 -20.48 16.87
C GLU A 98 12.67 -21.22 15.81
N LEU A 99 12.21 -21.13 14.57
CA LEU A 99 12.83 -21.71 13.39
C LEU A 99 12.94 -20.66 12.30
N ASP A 100 14.17 -20.32 11.91
CA ASP A 100 14.44 -19.42 10.80
C ASP A 100 14.98 -20.19 9.59
N LEU A 101 14.14 -20.31 8.57
CA LEU A 101 14.44 -20.89 7.26
C LEU A 101 14.32 -19.85 6.14
N SER A 102 14.38 -18.57 6.48
CA SER A 102 14.31 -17.49 5.50
C SER A 102 15.45 -17.54 4.49
N GLN A 103 15.22 -17.00 3.29
CA GLN A 103 16.22 -16.95 2.22
C GLN A 103 16.80 -18.32 1.85
N ASN A 104 15.92 -19.30 1.62
CA ASN A 104 16.26 -20.66 1.21
C ASN A 104 15.55 -21.04 -0.11
N ASN A 105 15.45 -22.30 -0.44
CA ASN A 105 14.88 -22.80 -1.70
C ASN A 105 13.61 -23.65 -1.52
N PHE A 106 12.91 -23.53 -0.40
CA PHE A 106 11.67 -24.28 -0.16
C PHE A 106 10.59 -23.91 -1.17
N SER A 107 10.00 -24.90 -1.84
CA SER A 107 8.94 -24.70 -2.83
C SER A 107 7.53 -24.98 -2.27
N SER A 108 7.43 -25.65 -1.12
CA SER A 108 6.20 -25.90 -0.39
C SER A 108 6.43 -25.97 1.13
N VAL A 109 5.37 -25.81 1.91
CA VAL A 109 5.42 -25.92 3.38
C VAL A 109 5.66 -27.36 3.82
N GLU A 110 5.14 -28.34 3.09
CA GLU A 110 5.34 -29.76 3.38
C GLU A 110 6.81 -30.16 3.29
N ALA A 111 7.57 -29.54 2.40
CA ALA A 111 9.01 -29.77 2.25
C ALA A 111 9.82 -29.35 3.49
N VAL A 112 9.23 -28.54 4.38
CA VAL A 112 9.84 -28.11 5.65
C VAL A 112 9.74 -29.18 6.73
N GLY A 113 8.72 -30.05 6.70
CA GLY A 113 8.56 -31.13 7.69
C GLY A 113 8.20 -30.63 9.09
N LEU A 114 7.13 -29.86 9.22
CA LEU A 114 6.69 -29.20 10.46
C LEU A 114 5.81 -30.07 11.37
N ALA A 115 5.71 -31.37 11.11
CA ALA A 115 4.87 -32.26 11.88
C ALA A 115 5.29 -32.32 13.37
N ASN A 116 4.30 -32.30 14.26
CA ASN A 116 4.47 -32.37 15.72
C ASN A 116 5.25 -31.23 16.37
N MET A 117 5.50 -30.10 15.68
CA MET A 117 6.26 -28.96 16.22
C MET A 117 5.34 -28.02 17.05
N ASN A 118 4.63 -28.57 18.01
CA ASN A 118 3.63 -27.85 18.81
C ASN A 118 4.20 -26.81 19.80
N GLN A 119 5.53 -26.77 20.01
CA GLN A 119 6.19 -25.78 20.86
C GLN A 119 6.66 -24.54 20.08
N LEU A 120 6.59 -24.59 18.72
CA LEU A 120 7.05 -23.51 17.88
C LEU A 120 6.16 -22.26 18.08
N THR A 121 6.78 -21.14 18.38
CA THR A 121 6.13 -19.82 18.57
C THR A 121 6.39 -18.88 17.41
N THR A 122 7.53 -19.00 16.74
CA THR A 122 7.94 -18.15 15.62
C THR A 122 8.49 -18.99 14.48
N LEU A 123 8.00 -18.73 13.27
CA LEU A 123 8.43 -19.42 12.05
C LEU A 123 8.72 -18.42 10.95
N HIS A 124 9.96 -18.45 10.47
CA HIS A 124 10.43 -17.65 9.35
C HIS A 124 10.58 -18.52 8.09
N LEU A 125 9.80 -18.21 7.07
CA LEU A 125 9.79 -18.82 5.75
C LEU A 125 9.87 -17.77 4.63
N GLU A 126 10.15 -16.53 4.96
CA GLU A 126 10.23 -15.46 3.96
C GLU A 126 11.39 -15.64 2.98
N GLU A 127 11.27 -15.03 1.80
CA GLU A 127 12.24 -15.10 0.71
C GLU A 127 12.56 -16.55 0.26
N ASN A 128 11.52 -17.38 0.15
CA ASN A 128 11.57 -18.74 -0.40
C ASN A 128 10.81 -18.81 -1.75
N GLN A 129 10.48 -20.01 -2.21
CA GLN A 129 9.79 -20.26 -3.48
C GLN A 129 8.42 -20.92 -3.28
N ILE A 130 7.83 -20.77 -2.10
CA ILE A 130 6.54 -21.38 -1.75
C ILE A 130 5.46 -20.80 -2.66
N SER A 131 4.69 -21.67 -3.33
CA SER A 131 3.73 -21.27 -4.35
C SER A 131 2.27 -21.40 -3.94
N GLN A 132 1.98 -22.23 -2.93
CA GLN A 132 0.63 -22.49 -2.42
C GLN A 132 0.66 -22.91 -0.95
N LEU A 133 -0.47 -22.69 -0.26
CA LEU A 133 -0.72 -23.19 1.09
C LEU A 133 -1.96 -24.10 1.04
N PRO A 134 -1.78 -25.45 1.07
CA PRO A 134 -2.88 -26.40 1.10
C PRO A 134 -3.61 -26.42 2.45
N ASP A 135 -4.77 -27.09 2.48
CA ASP A 135 -5.50 -27.29 3.73
C ASP A 135 -4.64 -28.03 4.76
N HIS A 136 -4.70 -27.60 6.00
CA HIS A 136 -4.05 -28.24 7.16
C HIS A 136 -2.52 -28.31 7.12
N CYS A 137 -1.85 -27.57 6.22
CA CYS A 137 -0.38 -27.62 6.07
C CYS A 137 0.38 -27.10 7.30
N LEU A 138 -0.26 -26.38 8.22
CA LEU A 138 0.31 -25.81 9.44
C LEU A 138 -0.43 -26.26 10.72
N GLN A 139 -1.26 -27.32 10.65
CA GLN A 139 -2.20 -27.67 11.71
C GLN A 139 -1.55 -28.04 13.04
N ASP A 140 -0.31 -28.54 13.03
CA ASP A 140 0.42 -29.00 14.21
C ASP A 140 1.08 -27.85 15.00
N LEU A 141 1.08 -26.63 14.45
CA LEU A 141 1.73 -25.46 15.04
C LEU A 141 0.79 -24.69 15.99
N SER A 142 0.20 -25.37 16.95
CA SER A 142 -0.87 -24.82 17.81
C SER A 142 -0.45 -23.63 18.69
N ASN A 143 0.85 -23.51 19.00
CA ASN A 143 1.41 -22.41 19.80
C ASN A 143 2.05 -21.32 18.94
N LEU A 144 1.99 -21.42 17.60
CA LEU A 144 2.60 -20.45 16.72
C LEU A 144 1.92 -19.07 16.91
N GLN A 145 2.75 -18.06 17.22
CA GLN A 145 2.34 -16.69 17.44
C GLN A 145 2.73 -15.77 16.27
N GLU A 146 3.84 -16.06 15.59
CA GLU A 146 4.32 -15.28 14.45
C GLU A 146 4.64 -16.19 13.27
N LEU A 147 4.09 -15.83 12.11
CA LEU A 147 4.36 -16.50 10.85
C LEU A 147 4.82 -15.49 9.81
N TYR A 148 6.06 -15.60 9.37
CA TYR A 148 6.66 -14.81 8.30
C TYR A 148 6.77 -15.67 7.05
N ILE A 149 5.95 -15.37 6.04
CA ILE A 149 5.90 -16.11 4.77
C ILE A 149 5.79 -15.13 3.58
N ASN A 150 6.20 -13.89 3.84
CA ASN A 150 6.29 -12.81 2.84
C ASN A 150 7.43 -13.08 1.83
N HIS A 151 7.44 -12.32 0.72
CA HIS A 151 8.45 -12.47 -0.35
C HIS A 151 8.56 -13.90 -0.89
N ASN A 152 7.41 -14.57 -1.08
CA ASN A 152 7.30 -15.89 -1.69
C ASN A 152 6.58 -15.81 -3.05
N GLN A 153 6.08 -16.92 -3.55
CA GLN A 153 5.35 -16.99 -4.81
C GLN A 153 3.91 -17.47 -4.61
N ILE A 154 3.36 -17.31 -3.39
CA ILE A 154 2.07 -17.84 -3.01
C ILE A 154 0.98 -17.19 -3.85
N SER A 155 0.31 -18.00 -4.66
CA SER A 155 -0.80 -17.59 -5.52
C SER A 155 -2.15 -18.12 -5.05
N THR A 156 -2.16 -19.16 -4.24
CA THR A 156 -3.35 -19.83 -3.71
C THR A 156 -3.16 -20.21 -2.25
N ILE A 157 -4.19 -19.92 -1.45
CA ILE A 157 -4.31 -20.34 -0.06
C ILE A 157 -5.63 -21.10 0.06
N ALA A 158 -5.58 -22.35 0.52
CA ALA A 158 -6.79 -23.12 0.77
C ALA A 158 -7.56 -22.58 1.99
N PRO A 159 -8.89 -22.72 2.06
CA PRO A 159 -9.67 -22.19 3.19
C PRO A 159 -9.23 -22.70 4.56
N GLY A 160 -8.73 -23.93 4.65
CA GLY A 160 -8.24 -24.55 5.88
C GLY A 160 -6.73 -24.48 6.08
N ALA A 161 -5.99 -23.68 5.30
CA ALA A 161 -4.52 -23.60 5.36
C ALA A 161 -3.99 -23.19 6.74
N PHE A 162 -4.70 -22.28 7.42
CA PHE A 162 -4.33 -21.81 8.76
C PHE A 162 -5.04 -22.55 9.90
N SER A 163 -5.68 -23.70 9.60
CA SER A 163 -6.29 -24.55 10.63
C SER A 163 -5.26 -24.95 11.69
N GLY A 164 -5.63 -24.82 12.97
CA GLY A 164 -4.73 -25.12 14.11
C GLY A 164 -4.03 -23.88 14.68
N LEU A 165 -3.87 -22.77 13.93
CA LEU A 165 -3.11 -21.59 14.34
C LEU A 165 -3.90 -20.65 15.28
N ARG A 166 -4.50 -21.18 16.34
CA ARG A 166 -5.33 -20.39 17.28
C ARG A 166 -4.55 -19.36 18.08
N SER A 167 -3.24 -19.57 18.25
CA SER A 167 -2.36 -18.67 19.00
C SER A 167 -1.71 -17.59 18.12
N LEU A 168 -1.99 -17.58 16.80
CA LEU A 168 -1.35 -16.67 15.87
C LEU A 168 -1.74 -15.23 16.15
N LEU A 169 -0.71 -14.38 16.37
CA LEU A 169 -0.82 -12.94 16.63
C LEU A 169 -0.40 -12.11 15.43
N ARG A 170 0.61 -12.58 14.69
CA ARG A 170 1.19 -11.85 13.55
C ARG A 170 1.30 -12.73 12.32
N LEU A 171 0.81 -12.25 11.20
CA LEU A 171 0.85 -12.94 9.91
C LEU A 171 1.37 -11.99 8.82
N HIS A 172 2.52 -12.34 8.24
CA HIS A 172 3.16 -11.61 7.17
C HIS A 172 3.02 -12.38 5.85
N LEU A 173 2.14 -11.90 4.97
CA LEU A 173 1.83 -12.45 3.64
C LEU A 173 2.18 -11.49 2.51
N ASN A 174 2.77 -10.35 2.82
CA ASN A 174 3.09 -9.32 1.83
C ASN A 174 4.09 -9.83 0.78
N SER A 175 4.11 -9.17 -0.39
CA SER A 175 5.01 -9.50 -1.51
C SER A 175 4.88 -10.96 -1.97
N ASN A 176 3.65 -11.38 -2.22
CA ASN A 176 3.29 -12.68 -2.79
C ASN A 176 2.53 -12.50 -4.12
N ARG A 177 1.79 -13.50 -4.58
CA ARG A 177 1.05 -13.49 -5.85
C ARG A 177 -0.45 -13.71 -5.66
N LEU A 178 -0.98 -13.34 -4.49
CA LEU A 178 -2.40 -13.50 -4.17
C LEU A 178 -3.26 -12.58 -5.05
N ARG A 179 -4.31 -13.12 -5.65
CA ARG A 179 -5.26 -12.38 -6.49
C ARG A 179 -6.59 -12.11 -5.82
N VAL A 180 -6.91 -12.84 -4.78
CA VAL A 180 -8.12 -12.72 -3.98
C VAL A 180 -7.78 -12.82 -2.50
N ILE A 181 -8.61 -12.23 -1.66
CA ILE A 181 -8.60 -12.41 -0.21
C ILE A 181 -9.89 -13.18 0.13
N ASP A 182 -9.75 -14.32 0.79
CA ASP A 182 -10.88 -15.14 1.23
C ASP A 182 -11.03 -15.06 2.75
N SER A 183 -12.19 -14.61 3.23
CA SER A 183 -12.45 -14.46 4.66
C SER A 183 -12.31 -15.75 5.46
N ARG A 184 -12.51 -16.92 4.80
CA ARG A 184 -12.40 -18.24 5.42
C ARG A 184 -10.97 -18.55 5.89
N TRP A 185 -9.93 -17.94 5.30
CA TRP A 185 -8.55 -18.10 5.76
C TRP A 185 -8.40 -17.71 7.23
N PHE A 186 -9.16 -16.73 7.67
CA PHE A 186 -9.01 -16.08 8.98
C PHE A 186 -9.92 -16.68 10.06
N GLU A 187 -10.81 -17.61 9.72
CA GLU A 187 -11.70 -18.25 10.70
C GLU A 187 -10.96 -19.05 11.77
N ALA A 188 -9.78 -19.57 11.42
CA ALA A 188 -8.93 -20.32 12.33
C ALA A 188 -7.96 -19.47 13.16
N THR A 189 -7.88 -18.15 12.92
CA THR A 189 -6.93 -17.22 13.55
C THR A 189 -7.63 -16.06 14.32
N PRO A 190 -8.50 -16.35 15.29
CA PRO A 190 -9.34 -15.35 15.93
C PRO A 190 -8.54 -14.32 16.79
N ASN A 191 -7.30 -14.66 17.15
CA ASN A 191 -6.45 -13.81 17.98
C ASN A 191 -5.45 -12.98 17.17
N LEU A 192 -5.56 -12.99 15.83
CA LEU A 192 -4.63 -12.25 14.98
C LEU A 192 -4.73 -10.75 15.27
N GLU A 193 -3.58 -10.14 15.62
CA GLU A 193 -3.46 -8.72 15.93
C GLU A 193 -2.85 -7.92 14.78
N ILE A 194 -1.95 -8.54 14.01
CA ILE A 194 -1.25 -7.88 12.89
C ILE A 194 -1.37 -8.73 11.64
N LEU A 195 -1.88 -8.12 10.57
CA LEU A 195 -1.93 -8.72 9.23
C LEU A 195 -1.22 -7.80 8.23
N MET A 196 -0.13 -8.27 7.65
CA MET A 196 0.54 -7.64 6.52
C MET A 196 0.30 -8.47 5.26
N ILE A 197 -0.51 -7.94 4.31
CA ILE A 197 -0.88 -8.63 3.07
C ILE A 197 -0.63 -7.78 1.83
N GLY A 198 0.05 -6.65 1.99
CA GLY A 198 0.40 -5.73 0.90
C GLY A 198 1.27 -6.35 -0.19
N ASP A 199 1.52 -5.60 -1.26
CA ASP A 199 2.33 -6.04 -2.41
C ASP A 199 1.87 -7.37 -3.02
N ASN A 200 0.55 -7.57 -3.07
CA ASN A 200 -0.09 -8.70 -3.74
C ASN A 200 -0.98 -8.18 -4.87
N PRO A 201 -1.02 -8.83 -6.06
CA PRO A 201 -1.82 -8.40 -7.21
C PRO A 201 -3.32 -8.74 -7.02
N VAL A 202 -3.90 -8.29 -5.91
CA VAL A 202 -5.31 -8.56 -5.55
C VAL A 202 -6.22 -7.79 -6.50
N ILE A 203 -7.24 -8.47 -7.07
CA ILE A 203 -8.18 -7.85 -8.02
C ILE A 203 -9.05 -6.80 -7.31
N GLY A 204 -9.31 -6.97 -6.03
CA GLY A 204 -10.07 -6.05 -5.19
C GLY A 204 -10.42 -6.68 -3.85
N ILE A 205 -10.83 -5.84 -2.91
CA ILE A 205 -11.34 -6.25 -1.61
C ILE A 205 -12.84 -6.41 -1.71
N LEU A 206 -13.40 -7.41 -1.04
CA LEU A 206 -14.83 -7.66 -0.98
C LEU A 206 -15.41 -7.19 0.37
N ASP A 207 -16.74 -7.03 0.40
CA ASP A 207 -17.44 -6.79 1.66
C ASP A 207 -17.15 -7.92 2.66
N MET A 208 -16.90 -7.57 3.90
CA MET A 208 -16.67 -8.48 5.03
C MET A 208 -15.45 -9.41 4.88
N ASN A 209 -14.47 -9.12 4.01
CA ASN A 209 -13.28 -9.95 3.82
C ASN A 209 -12.50 -10.22 5.11
N PHE A 210 -12.51 -9.28 6.05
CA PHE A 210 -11.76 -9.34 7.30
C PHE A 210 -12.64 -9.58 8.53
N LYS A 211 -13.93 -9.90 8.34
CA LYS A 211 -14.91 -10.04 9.44
C LYS A 211 -14.47 -10.99 10.56
N PRO A 212 -13.77 -12.13 10.31
CA PRO A 212 -13.32 -13.01 11.38
C PRO A 212 -12.26 -12.43 12.30
N LEU A 213 -11.60 -11.34 11.91
CA LEU A 213 -10.44 -10.76 12.58
C LEU A 213 -10.82 -9.72 13.64
N GLY A 214 -11.70 -10.07 14.59
CA GLY A 214 -12.16 -9.15 15.62
C GLY A 214 -11.06 -8.65 16.58
N SER A 215 -9.93 -9.34 16.69
CA SER A 215 -8.79 -8.95 17.52
C SER A 215 -7.76 -8.08 16.77
N LEU A 216 -7.95 -7.86 15.46
CA LEU A 216 -6.95 -7.19 14.64
C LEU A 216 -6.76 -5.73 15.05
N ARG A 217 -5.50 -5.36 15.29
CA ARG A 217 -5.07 -4.00 15.64
C ARG A 217 -4.37 -3.28 14.51
N SER A 218 -3.67 -4.02 13.64
CA SER A 218 -2.94 -3.45 12.51
C SER A 218 -3.20 -4.22 11.22
N LEU A 219 -3.58 -3.49 10.17
CA LEU A 219 -3.83 -4.02 8.83
C LEU A 219 -3.05 -3.22 7.79
N VAL A 220 -2.19 -3.91 7.04
CA VAL A 220 -1.40 -3.30 5.95
C VAL A 220 -1.87 -3.85 4.61
N LEU A 221 -2.45 -2.95 3.79
CA LEU A 221 -2.97 -3.20 2.44
C LEU A 221 -2.21 -2.36 1.40
N ALA A 222 -0.91 -2.17 1.62
CA ALA A 222 -0.07 -1.34 0.77
C ALA A 222 0.26 -2.00 -0.57
N GLY A 223 0.45 -1.23 -1.64
CA GLY A 223 0.98 -1.72 -2.92
C GLY A 223 0.11 -2.75 -3.64
N MET A 224 -1.21 -2.71 -3.47
CA MET A 224 -2.14 -3.71 -4.02
C MET A 224 -2.89 -3.23 -5.27
N ASP A 225 -2.57 -2.06 -5.80
CA ASP A 225 -3.25 -1.44 -6.94
C ASP A 225 -4.77 -1.23 -6.74
N LEU A 226 -5.24 -1.12 -5.49
CA LEU A 226 -6.65 -0.93 -5.15
C LEU A 226 -7.18 0.38 -5.71
N THR A 227 -8.25 0.31 -6.50
CA THR A 227 -8.92 1.49 -7.06
C THR A 227 -10.11 1.96 -6.23
N ASP A 228 -10.69 1.08 -5.44
CA ASP A 228 -11.82 1.35 -4.53
C ASP A 228 -11.80 0.38 -3.35
N VAL A 229 -12.47 0.76 -2.25
CA VAL A 229 -12.67 -0.08 -1.06
C VAL A 229 -14.18 -0.12 -0.78
N PRO A 230 -14.84 -1.30 -0.86
CA PRO A 230 -16.27 -1.43 -0.59
C PRO A 230 -16.63 -0.94 0.82
N GLY A 231 -17.81 -0.33 0.96
CA GLY A 231 -18.23 0.30 2.22
C GLY A 231 -18.35 -0.64 3.41
N SER A 232 -18.46 -1.95 3.19
CA SER A 232 -18.51 -2.97 4.24
C SER A 232 -17.26 -3.84 4.31
N ALA A 233 -16.17 -3.47 3.60
CA ALA A 233 -14.95 -4.26 3.55
C ALA A 233 -14.29 -4.44 4.93
N LEU A 234 -14.33 -3.41 5.77
CA LEU A 234 -13.70 -3.37 7.09
C LEU A 234 -14.66 -3.72 8.26
N VAL A 235 -15.84 -4.25 7.96
CA VAL A 235 -16.80 -4.68 9.00
C VAL A 235 -16.21 -5.83 9.83
N GLY A 236 -16.28 -5.71 11.16
CA GLY A 236 -15.77 -6.68 12.12
C GLY A 236 -14.39 -6.37 12.67
N LEU A 237 -13.71 -5.33 12.14
CA LEU A 237 -12.41 -4.87 12.63
C LEU A 237 -12.58 -3.84 13.77
N ASP A 238 -13.32 -4.21 14.82
CA ASP A 238 -13.72 -3.28 15.87
C ASP A 238 -12.53 -2.78 16.73
N ASN A 239 -11.43 -3.54 16.77
CA ASN A 239 -10.22 -3.20 17.52
C ASN A 239 -9.10 -2.61 16.65
N LEU A 240 -9.37 -2.28 15.38
CA LEU A 240 -8.34 -1.79 14.48
C LEU A 240 -7.85 -0.40 14.90
N GLU A 241 -6.53 -0.29 15.11
CA GLU A 241 -5.86 0.94 15.53
C GLU A 241 -4.99 1.54 14.43
N SER A 242 -4.42 0.70 13.55
CA SER A 242 -3.55 1.13 12.46
C SER A 242 -3.99 0.52 11.13
N LEU A 243 -4.12 1.37 10.09
CA LEU A 243 -4.51 0.98 8.75
C LEU A 243 -3.65 1.69 7.72
N SER A 244 -2.99 0.92 6.85
CA SER A 244 -2.23 1.46 5.72
C SER A 244 -2.84 1.05 4.39
N PHE A 245 -3.14 2.05 3.56
CA PHE A 245 -3.45 1.95 2.14
C PHE A 245 -2.33 2.55 1.27
N TYR A 246 -1.10 2.61 1.80
CA TYR A 246 0.05 3.17 1.10
C TYR A 246 0.21 2.61 -0.32
N ASP A 247 0.55 3.47 -1.29
CA ASP A 247 0.87 3.09 -2.68
C ASP A 247 -0.24 2.25 -3.37
N ASN A 248 -1.47 2.76 -3.33
CA ASN A 248 -2.60 2.20 -4.06
C ASN A 248 -3.09 3.17 -5.16
N LYS A 249 -4.23 2.89 -5.78
CA LYS A 249 -4.82 3.70 -6.85
C LYS A 249 -6.17 4.30 -6.45
N LEU A 250 -6.33 4.61 -5.17
CA LEU A 250 -7.55 5.23 -4.66
C LEU A 250 -7.66 6.66 -5.17
N VAL A 251 -8.73 6.95 -5.92
CA VAL A 251 -9.00 8.31 -6.45
C VAL A 251 -9.80 9.19 -5.48
N ARG A 252 -10.30 8.60 -4.40
CA ARG A 252 -11.03 9.26 -3.31
C ARG A 252 -10.77 8.52 -1.99
N VAL A 253 -11.00 9.21 -0.89
CA VAL A 253 -10.94 8.60 0.46
C VAL A 253 -12.07 7.56 0.59
N PRO A 254 -11.80 6.34 1.07
CA PRO A 254 -12.81 5.28 1.22
C PRO A 254 -13.69 5.50 2.46
N GLN A 255 -14.39 6.61 2.52
CA GLN A 255 -15.16 7.10 3.66
C GLN A 255 -16.08 6.04 4.29
N LEU A 256 -16.87 5.31 3.45
CA LEU A 256 -17.84 4.34 3.94
C LEU A 256 -17.19 3.14 4.64
N ALA A 257 -16.01 2.74 4.19
CA ALA A 257 -15.24 1.68 4.82
C ALA A 257 -14.60 2.18 6.13
N LEU A 258 -14.01 3.38 6.12
CA LEU A 258 -13.38 3.98 7.29
C LEU A 258 -14.38 4.20 8.44
N GLN A 259 -15.65 4.50 8.15
CA GLN A 259 -16.70 4.62 9.18
C GLN A 259 -16.96 3.33 9.97
N LYS A 260 -16.45 2.17 9.52
CA LYS A 260 -16.59 0.89 10.24
C LYS A 260 -15.51 0.67 11.29
N VAL A 261 -14.41 1.42 11.26
CA VAL A 261 -13.22 1.26 12.12
C VAL A 261 -13.03 2.50 13.00
N GLN A 262 -13.95 2.71 13.93
CA GLN A 262 -14.03 3.93 14.74
C GLN A 262 -12.87 4.10 15.74
N ASN A 263 -12.18 3.01 16.11
CA ASN A 263 -11.04 3.02 17.03
C ASN A 263 -9.70 3.30 16.36
N LEU A 264 -9.71 3.66 15.06
CA LEU A 264 -8.50 3.88 14.29
C LEU A 264 -7.73 5.09 14.83
N LYS A 265 -6.42 4.88 15.09
CA LYS A 265 -5.48 5.89 15.58
C LYS A 265 -4.52 6.36 14.49
N PHE A 266 -4.12 5.47 13.58
CA PHE A 266 -3.14 5.73 12.55
C PHE A 266 -3.71 5.35 11.18
N LEU A 267 -3.78 6.33 10.26
CA LEU A 267 -4.26 6.11 8.90
C LEU A 267 -3.21 6.61 7.90
N ASP A 268 -2.74 5.70 7.08
CA ASP A 268 -1.81 5.99 6.00
C ASP A 268 -2.51 5.86 4.65
N LEU A 269 -2.72 7.00 3.97
CA LEU A 269 -3.24 7.11 2.62
C LEU A 269 -2.17 7.58 1.63
N ASN A 270 -0.91 7.63 2.04
CA ASN A 270 0.18 8.15 1.24
C ASN A 270 0.26 7.48 -0.14
N LYS A 271 0.70 8.25 -1.13
CA LYS A 271 0.97 7.77 -2.49
C LYS A 271 -0.27 7.19 -3.21
N ASN A 272 -1.45 7.73 -2.92
CA ASN A 272 -2.68 7.46 -3.66
C ASN A 272 -3.04 8.65 -4.56
N PRO A 273 -3.65 8.44 -5.73
CA PRO A 273 -4.07 9.51 -6.64
C PRO A 273 -5.40 10.15 -6.20
N VAL A 274 -5.59 10.38 -4.90
CA VAL A 274 -6.77 11.09 -4.38
C VAL A 274 -6.76 12.51 -4.92
N HIS A 275 -7.89 12.93 -5.50
CA HIS A 275 -7.96 14.25 -6.15
C HIS A 275 -8.20 15.40 -5.17
N LYS A 276 -9.02 15.19 -4.16
CA LYS A 276 -9.31 16.17 -3.12
C LYS A 276 -9.72 15.52 -1.80
N ILE A 277 -9.49 16.22 -0.71
CA ILE A 277 -10.03 15.89 0.61
C ILE A 277 -11.21 16.79 0.87
N GLN A 278 -12.37 16.22 1.15
CA GLN A 278 -13.64 16.95 1.23
C GLN A 278 -14.39 16.66 2.54
N GLU A 279 -15.44 17.43 2.80
CA GLU A 279 -16.28 17.28 3.97
C GLU A 279 -16.80 15.85 4.11
N GLY A 280 -16.61 15.29 5.30
CA GLY A 280 -17.10 13.96 5.67
C GLY A 280 -16.15 12.81 5.35
N ASP A 281 -15.03 13.02 4.65
CA ASP A 281 -14.10 11.95 4.30
C ASP A 281 -13.57 11.18 5.54
N PHE A 282 -13.38 11.87 6.67
CA PHE A 282 -12.92 11.30 7.93
C PHE A 282 -13.97 11.38 9.06
N ARG A 283 -15.25 11.41 8.69
CA ARG A 283 -16.33 11.55 9.66
C ARG A 283 -16.33 10.44 10.71
N ASN A 284 -16.49 10.80 11.97
CA ASN A 284 -16.56 9.93 13.15
C ASN A 284 -15.26 9.19 13.51
N MET A 285 -14.10 9.61 13.00
CA MET A 285 -12.81 9.04 13.38
C MET A 285 -12.24 9.76 14.61
N LEU A 286 -12.96 9.69 15.73
CA LEU A 286 -12.69 10.49 16.94
C LEU A 286 -11.33 10.17 17.60
N HIS A 287 -10.81 8.97 17.39
CA HIS A 287 -9.56 8.49 17.99
C HIS A 287 -8.35 8.61 17.05
N LEU A 288 -8.54 9.18 15.85
CA LEU A 288 -7.45 9.34 14.88
C LEU A 288 -6.39 10.30 15.44
N LYS A 289 -5.13 9.83 15.54
CA LYS A 289 -3.98 10.59 16.07
C LYS A 289 -3.05 11.07 14.98
N GLU A 290 -2.81 10.24 13.96
CA GLU A 290 -1.94 10.58 12.86
C GLU A 290 -2.60 10.26 11.52
N LEU A 291 -2.49 11.19 10.57
CA LEU A 291 -3.00 11.06 9.21
C LEU A 291 -1.89 11.39 8.21
N GLY A 292 -1.57 10.42 7.35
CA GLY A 292 -0.63 10.57 6.24
C GLY A 292 -1.36 10.72 4.91
N ILE A 293 -1.13 11.85 4.22
CA ILE A 293 -1.62 12.16 2.88
C ILE A 293 -0.48 12.73 2.02
N ASN A 294 0.71 12.11 2.13
CA ASN A 294 1.91 12.52 1.42
C ASN A 294 1.99 11.88 0.02
N ASN A 295 2.76 12.51 -0.87
CA ASN A 295 3.08 11.96 -2.20
C ASN A 295 1.83 11.67 -3.06
N MET A 296 0.73 12.39 -2.85
CA MET A 296 -0.50 12.26 -3.64
C MET A 296 -0.39 13.10 -4.91
N ALA A 297 0.00 12.46 -6.01
CA ALA A 297 0.28 13.15 -7.28
C ALA A 297 -0.91 13.93 -7.86
N GLU A 298 -2.14 13.54 -7.51
CA GLU A 298 -3.38 14.13 -8.03
C GLU A 298 -4.10 15.05 -7.03
N LEU A 299 -3.64 15.15 -5.78
CA LEU A 299 -4.28 15.96 -4.74
C LEU A 299 -4.17 17.45 -5.07
N VAL A 300 -5.31 18.11 -5.24
CA VAL A 300 -5.41 19.51 -5.65
C VAL A 300 -5.83 20.42 -4.50
N SER A 301 -6.77 19.96 -3.67
CA SER A 301 -7.36 20.77 -2.60
C SER A 301 -7.69 19.99 -1.34
N ILE A 302 -7.63 20.71 -0.21
CA ILE A 302 -8.24 20.32 1.07
C ILE A 302 -9.40 21.31 1.27
N ASP A 303 -10.63 20.80 1.07
CA ASP A 303 -11.82 21.60 0.99
C ASP A 303 -12.39 21.97 2.37
N ARG A 304 -13.49 22.72 2.40
CA ARG A 304 -14.18 23.16 3.61
C ARG A 304 -14.58 21.93 4.47
N TYR A 305 -14.29 22.01 5.77
CA TYR A 305 -14.59 20.95 6.75
C TYR A 305 -14.04 19.55 6.34
N ALA A 306 -12.99 19.53 5.54
CA ALA A 306 -12.34 18.30 5.10
C ALA A 306 -11.85 17.45 6.27
N LEU A 307 -11.24 18.11 7.26
CA LEU A 307 -10.89 17.50 8.55
C LEU A 307 -11.72 18.20 9.64
N ASP A 308 -12.82 17.56 10.00
CA ASP A 308 -13.79 18.08 10.93
C ASP A 308 -13.98 17.11 12.10
N ASN A 309 -13.97 17.62 13.33
CA ASN A 309 -14.21 16.85 14.55
C ASN A 309 -13.28 15.61 14.69
N LEU A 310 -11.97 15.86 14.65
CA LEU A 310 -10.93 14.86 14.95
C LEU A 310 -10.17 15.31 16.23
N PRO A 311 -10.76 15.16 17.41
CA PRO A 311 -10.27 15.79 18.65
C PRO A 311 -8.92 15.23 19.13
N GLU A 312 -8.56 14.00 18.77
CA GLU A 312 -7.29 13.37 19.14
C GLU A 312 -6.21 13.50 18.07
N LEU A 313 -6.49 14.12 16.91
CA LEU A 313 -5.50 14.27 15.84
C LEU A 313 -4.36 15.17 16.31
N THR A 314 -3.15 14.61 16.44
CA THR A 314 -1.94 15.30 16.87
C THR A 314 -1.04 15.68 15.69
N LYS A 315 -1.08 14.89 14.61
CA LYS A 315 -0.17 15.05 13.47
C LYS A 315 -0.89 14.87 12.14
N LEU A 316 -0.72 15.85 11.24
CA LEU A 316 -1.16 15.79 9.85
C LEU A 316 0.05 15.95 8.92
N GLU A 317 0.30 14.95 8.08
CA GLU A 317 1.34 14.96 7.07
C GLU A 317 0.74 15.01 5.67
N GLY A 318 0.90 16.14 4.99
CA GLY A 318 0.43 16.37 3.62
C GLY A 318 1.55 16.96 2.76
N THR A 319 2.70 16.29 2.71
CA THR A 319 3.90 16.75 2.02
C THR A 319 4.05 16.14 0.62
N ASN A 320 4.84 16.79 -0.24
CA ASN A 320 5.18 16.27 -1.57
C ASN A 320 3.95 16.01 -2.48
N ASN A 321 2.93 16.86 -2.39
CA ASN A 321 1.74 16.80 -3.25
C ASN A 321 1.85 17.87 -4.33
N PRO A 322 2.36 17.56 -5.53
CA PRO A 322 2.78 18.58 -6.50
C PRO A 322 1.63 19.40 -7.09
N LYS A 323 0.38 18.97 -6.92
CA LYS A 323 -0.81 19.67 -7.37
C LYS A 323 -1.59 20.35 -6.25
N LEU A 324 -1.27 20.09 -4.97
CA LEU A 324 -1.98 20.68 -3.82
C LEU A 324 -1.72 22.20 -3.78
N SER A 325 -2.69 22.94 -4.27
CA SER A 325 -2.61 24.39 -4.44
C SER A 325 -3.57 25.18 -3.56
N PHE A 326 -4.50 24.49 -2.89
CA PHE A 326 -5.54 25.13 -2.09
C PHE A 326 -5.83 24.38 -0.79
N VAL A 327 -5.87 25.13 0.32
CA VAL A 327 -6.41 24.70 1.61
C VAL A 327 -7.45 25.72 2.03
N HIS A 328 -8.70 25.27 2.19
CA HIS A 328 -9.79 26.16 2.56
C HIS A 328 -9.58 26.72 3.97
N ARG A 329 -9.97 27.99 4.20
CA ARG A 329 -9.82 28.65 5.52
C ARG A 329 -10.52 27.93 6.68
N MET A 330 -11.54 27.13 6.38
CA MET A 330 -12.28 26.27 7.34
C MET A 330 -12.05 24.79 7.05
N ALA A 331 -10.90 24.42 6.49
CA ALA A 331 -10.57 23.02 6.22
C ALA A 331 -10.45 22.21 7.51
N PHE A 332 -9.96 22.86 8.56
CA PHE A 332 -9.70 22.27 9.87
C PHE A 332 -10.69 22.86 10.89
N ARG A 333 -11.56 22.03 11.41
CA ARG A 333 -12.52 22.40 12.44
C ARG A 333 -12.49 21.37 13.57
N ASP A 334 -12.51 21.86 14.82
CA ASP A 334 -12.54 21.01 16.02
C ASP A 334 -11.36 20.00 16.08
N LEU A 335 -10.16 20.44 15.66
CA LEU A 335 -8.90 19.72 15.79
C LEU A 335 -8.16 20.20 17.06
N SER A 336 -8.73 19.89 18.22
CA SER A 336 -8.24 20.44 19.50
C SER A 336 -6.85 19.98 19.91
N SER A 337 -6.36 18.85 19.39
CA SER A 337 -5.06 18.26 19.76
C SER A 337 -3.97 18.39 18.71
N LEU A 338 -4.23 19.04 17.56
CA LEU A 338 -3.25 19.10 16.48
C LEU A 338 -2.02 19.90 16.89
N GLU A 339 -0.86 19.24 16.94
CA GLU A 339 0.42 19.83 17.34
C GLU A 339 1.34 20.08 16.13
N SER A 340 1.28 19.23 15.10
CA SER A 340 2.18 19.25 13.94
C SER A 340 1.40 19.22 12.63
N LEU A 341 1.63 20.23 11.77
CA LEU A 341 1.01 20.36 10.45
C LEU A 341 2.09 20.49 9.38
N MET A 342 2.29 19.42 8.60
CA MET A 342 3.32 19.34 7.56
C MET A 342 2.70 19.49 6.18
N LEU A 343 2.93 20.63 5.52
CA LEU A 343 2.43 20.98 4.18
C LEU A 343 3.54 21.49 3.25
N ASN A 344 4.77 21.06 3.47
CA ASN A 344 5.91 21.44 2.63
C ASN A 344 5.95 20.66 1.31
N ASN A 345 6.71 21.19 0.33
CA ASN A 345 6.86 20.60 -1.00
C ASN A 345 5.52 20.39 -1.74
N ASN A 346 4.63 21.36 -1.66
CA ASN A 346 3.36 21.37 -2.36
C ASN A 346 3.31 22.51 -3.39
N ALA A 347 2.14 22.79 -3.95
CA ALA A 347 1.90 23.91 -4.86
C ALA A 347 1.10 25.06 -4.21
N LEU A 348 1.14 25.18 -2.89
CA LEU A 348 0.37 26.18 -2.14
C LEU A 348 0.87 27.59 -2.43
N ASN A 349 -0.03 28.48 -2.85
CA ASN A 349 0.26 29.91 -2.99
C ASN A 349 0.17 30.65 -1.66
N ALA A 350 -0.70 30.19 -0.77
CA ALA A 350 -0.92 30.78 0.55
C ALA A 350 -1.60 29.78 1.49
N ILE A 351 -1.65 30.13 2.77
CA ILE A 351 -2.56 29.58 3.77
C ILE A 351 -3.13 30.72 4.59
N TYR A 352 -4.42 30.69 4.87
CA TYR A 352 -5.07 31.73 5.63
C TYR A 352 -4.64 31.73 7.10
N GLN A 353 -4.51 32.92 7.70
CA GLN A 353 -4.27 33.07 9.13
C GLN A 353 -5.32 32.34 9.96
N ARG A 354 -6.60 32.47 9.60
CA ARG A 354 -7.73 31.81 10.30
C ARG A 354 -7.65 30.30 10.29
N THR A 355 -7.05 29.69 9.26
CA THR A 355 -6.83 28.24 9.21
C THR A 355 -5.90 27.79 10.34
N VAL A 356 -4.87 28.59 10.65
CA VAL A 356 -3.89 28.29 11.70
C VAL A 356 -4.42 28.68 13.08
N GLU A 357 -5.13 29.80 13.19
CA GLU A 357 -5.77 30.25 14.44
C GLU A 357 -6.89 29.31 14.94
N ALA A 358 -7.50 28.54 14.03
CA ALA A 358 -8.47 27.51 14.38
C ALA A 358 -7.84 26.29 15.09
N LEU A 359 -6.51 26.23 15.20
CA LEU A 359 -5.75 25.10 15.75
C LEU A 359 -5.09 25.51 17.08
N PRO A 360 -5.77 25.39 18.23
CA PRO A 360 -5.35 26.00 19.49
C PRO A 360 -4.04 25.44 20.05
N ASN A 361 -3.71 24.19 19.74
CA ASN A 361 -2.53 23.50 20.27
C ASN A 361 -1.42 23.32 19.22
N LEU A 362 -1.54 23.96 18.03
CA LEU A 362 -0.55 23.84 16.99
C LEU A 362 0.80 24.42 17.44
N ARG A 363 1.82 23.57 17.51
CA ARG A 363 3.19 23.92 17.90
C ARG A 363 4.06 24.24 16.71
N GLU A 364 3.91 23.44 15.63
CA GLU A 364 4.77 23.57 14.46
C GLU A 364 4.01 23.40 13.14
N ILE A 365 4.44 24.17 12.16
CA ILE A 365 3.93 24.12 10.79
C ILE A 365 5.10 24.12 9.79
N SER A 366 5.02 23.28 8.77
CA SER A 366 5.97 23.24 7.67
C SER A 366 5.31 23.69 6.36
N LEU A 367 5.81 24.78 5.77
CA LEU A 367 5.30 25.37 4.53
C LEU A 367 6.42 25.66 3.52
N HIS A 368 7.66 25.25 3.79
CA HIS A 368 8.78 25.48 2.88
C HIS A 368 8.58 24.78 1.53
N SER A 369 9.29 25.22 0.51
CA SER A 369 9.21 24.64 -0.84
C SER A 369 7.78 24.66 -1.43
N ASN A 370 7.01 25.71 -1.09
CA ASN A 370 5.75 26.04 -1.73
C ASN A 370 5.92 27.33 -2.54
N PRO A 371 5.21 27.56 -3.66
CA PRO A 371 5.29 28.78 -4.46
C PRO A 371 4.48 29.92 -3.82
N LEU A 372 4.87 30.36 -2.61
CA LEU A 372 4.13 31.31 -1.80
C LEU A 372 3.99 32.68 -2.50
N ARG A 373 2.78 33.21 -2.50
CA ARG A 373 2.46 34.58 -2.95
C ARG A 373 2.55 35.53 -1.76
N CYS A 374 3.57 36.39 -1.77
CA CYS A 374 3.84 37.34 -0.69
C CYS A 374 2.95 38.56 -0.82
N ASP A 375 1.72 38.47 -0.38
CA ASP A 375 0.70 39.54 -0.35
C ASP A 375 -0.09 39.53 0.96
N CYS A 376 -1.26 40.12 0.98
CA CYS A 376 -2.11 40.29 2.15
C CYS A 376 -2.48 38.97 2.83
N VAL A 377 -2.68 37.89 2.07
CA VAL A 377 -3.13 36.60 2.62
C VAL A 377 -2.10 35.95 3.54
N ILE A 378 -0.80 36.13 3.23
CA ILE A 378 0.30 35.57 4.05
C ILE A 378 1.04 36.60 4.91
N GLN A 379 0.56 37.85 4.97
CA GLN A 379 1.15 38.91 5.77
C GLN A 379 1.38 38.52 7.24
N TRP A 380 0.49 37.69 7.81
CA TRP A 380 0.59 37.17 9.15
C TRP A 380 1.85 36.34 9.41
N MET A 381 2.43 35.67 8.37
CA MET A 381 3.64 34.86 8.50
C MET A 381 4.91 35.72 8.69
N SER A 382 4.91 36.97 8.25
CA SER A 382 6.02 37.92 8.41
C SER A 382 6.06 38.56 9.80
N SER A 383 4.94 38.54 10.53
CA SER A 383 4.83 39.11 11.86
C SER A 383 5.38 38.18 12.94
N ASN A 384 6.11 38.73 13.93
CA ASN A 384 6.56 37.96 15.11
C ASN A 384 5.42 37.67 16.12
N ARG A 385 4.16 37.77 15.71
CA ARG A 385 2.99 37.66 16.59
C ARG A 385 2.43 36.25 16.70
N THR A 386 2.95 35.28 15.93
CA THR A 386 2.46 33.90 15.97
C THR A 386 3.23 33.06 17.00
N SER A 387 2.52 32.31 17.81
CA SER A 387 3.09 31.32 18.74
C SER A 387 3.59 30.04 18.04
N VAL A 388 3.19 29.85 16.78
CA VAL A 388 3.50 28.65 16.01
C VAL A 388 4.91 28.71 15.42
N ARG A 389 5.68 27.63 15.61
CA ARG A 389 7.02 27.48 15.05
C ARG A 389 6.93 27.10 13.57
N PHE A 390 7.50 27.90 12.69
CA PHE A 390 7.71 27.51 11.29
C PHE A 390 8.95 26.61 11.17
N MET A 391 8.77 25.45 10.54
CA MET A 391 9.87 24.56 10.18
C MET A 391 10.61 25.14 8.97
N GLU A 392 11.93 25.06 8.96
CA GLU A 392 12.79 25.57 7.89
C GLU A 392 12.41 26.98 7.36
N PRO A 393 12.27 28.00 8.20
CA PRO A 393 11.76 29.32 7.79
C PRO A 393 12.67 30.02 6.77
N ARG A 394 13.94 29.59 6.64
CA ARG A 394 14.87 30.11 5.63
C ARG A 394 14.60 29.59 4.23
N ALA A 395 13.92 28.43 4.11
CA ALA A 395 13.51 27.84 2.85
C ALA A 395 12.12 28.29 2.39
N MET A 396 11.43 29.12 3.17
CA MET A 396 10.16 29.76 2.78
C MET A 396 10.45 31.00 1.94
N LEU A 397 10.24 30.89 0.62
CA LEU A 397 10.56 31.94 -0.35
C LEU A 397 9.31 32.45 -1.05
N CYS A 398 9.28 33.75 -1.34
CA CYS A 398 8.25 34.36 -2.19
C CYS A 398 8.42 33.91 -3.65
N SER A 399 7.35 33.45 -4.25
CA SER A 399 7.26 33.12 -5.68
C SER A 399 6.71 34.31 -6.49
N SER A 400 5.82 35.07 -5.91
CA SER A 400 5.18 36.28 -6.47
C SER A 400 4.89 37.27 -5.35
N PRO A 401 4.71 38.59 -5.67
CA PRO A 401 4.87 39.19 -6.99
C PRO A 401 6.34 39.16 -7.46
N PRO A 402 6.61 39.54 -8.75
CA PRO A 402 7.95 39.45 -9.34
C PRO A 402 9.04 40.21 -8.55
N GLU A 403 8.70 41.33 -7.93
CA GLU A 403 9.61 42.20 -7.17
C GLU A 403 10.11 41.53 -5.89
N LEU A 404 9.34 40.60 -5.34
CA LEU A 404 9.65 39.90 -4.10
C LEU A 404 10.18 38.46 -4.34
N ARG A 405 10.24 38.05 -5.60
CA ARG A 405 10.60 36.69 -5.97
C ARG A 405 11.98 36.28 -5.43
N GLY A 406 12.04 35.13 -4.73
CA GLY A 406 13.26 34.60 -4.14
C GLY A 406 13.63 35.22 -2.79
N GLN A 407 12.90 36.26 -2.32
CA GLN A 407 13.08 36.81 -0.98
C GLN A 407 12.46 35.88 0.06
N ARG A 408 12.99 35.83 1.26
CA ARG A 408 12.45 35.03 2.36
C ARG A 408 11.18 35.69 2.91
N VAL A 409 10.12 34.92 3.09
CA VAL A 409 8.82 35.42 3.58
C VAL A 409 8.95 36.24 4.86
N ARG A 410 9.83 35.84 5.79
CA ARG A 410 10.07 36.54 7.07
C ARG A 410 10.87 37.81 6.97
N GLU A 411 11.62 38.02 5.89
CA GLU A 411 12.48 39.19 5.68
C GLU A 411 11.76 40.29 4.88
N VAL A 412 10.65 39.90 4.20
CA VAL A 412 9.85 40.88 3.44
C VAL A 412 9.00 41.70 4.41
N ARG A 413 9.08 43.03 4.27
CA ARG A 413 8.24 43.96 5.02
C ARG A 413 6.84 44.04 4.37
N LEU A 414 6.01 43.04 4.63
CA LEU A 414 4.61 43.04 4.17
C LEU A 414 3.70 43.97 5.01
N GLN A 415 4.23 44.57 6.07
CA GLN A 415 3.46 45.45 6.95
C GLN A 415 2.96 46.74 6.25
N ASP A 416 3.61 47.14 5.17
CA ASP A 416 3.21 48.31 4.34
C ASP A 416 2.31 47.87 3.16
N SER A 417 2.00 46.60 3.01
CA SER A 417 1.10 46.09 1.97
C SER A 417 -0.37 46.32 2.38
N PRO A 418 -1.28 46.57 1.44
CA PRO A 418 -2.69 46.73 1.76
C PRO A 418 -3.24 45.47 2.44
N GLU A 419 -4.14 45.66 3.42
CA GLU A 419 -4.83 44.56 4.12
C GLU A 419 -5.74 43.72 3.19
N GLN A 420 -6.00 44.25 2.00
CA GLN A 420 -6.88 43.68 0.98
C GLN A 420 -6.08 43.38 -0.27
N CYS A 421 -6.43 42.30 -0.95
CA CYS A 421 -5.73 41.87 -2.18
C CYS A 421 -6.64 41.20 -3.20
N LEU A 422 -6.20 41.26 -4.45
CA LEU A 422 -6.88 40.68 -5.60
C LEU A 422 -7.05 39.15 -5.42
N PRO A 423 -8.20 38.60 -5.83
CA PRO A 423 -8.40 37.15 -5.93
C PRO A 423 -7.33 36.51 -6.80
N LEU A 424 -6.98 35.28 -6.43
CA LEU A 424 -6.16 34.39 -7.24
C LEU A 424 -6.82 33.02 -7.29
N ILE A 425 -7.23 32.60 -8.47
CA ILE A 425 -7.75 31.24 -8.70
C ILE A 425 -6.59 30.25 -8.68
N SER A 426 -6.68 29.27 -7.79
CA SER A 426 -5.65 28.26 -7.61
C SER A 426 -5.41 27.44 -8.89
N HIS A 427 -4.13 27.11 -9.13
CA HIS A 427 -3.74 26.34 -10.29
C HIS A 427 -4.20 24.86 -10.15
N ASN A 428 -4.44 24.20 -11.29
CA ASN A 428 -4.76 22.78 -11.40
C ASN A 428 -6.10 22.33 -10.78
N THR A 429 -6.94 23.24 -10.31
CA THR A 429 -8.25 22.89 -9.71
C THR A 429 -9.25 22.34 -10.73
N PHE A 430 -9.13 22.71 -11.99
CA PHE A 430 -9.86 22.10 -13.11
C PHE A 430 -9.02 22.16 -14.39
N PRO A 431 -9.23 21.22 -15.35
CA PRO A 431 -8.47 21.17 -16.60
C PRO A 431 -8.88 22.30 -17.55
N SER A 432 -7.96 22.74 -18.42
CA SER A 432 -8.24 23.75 -19.45
C SER A 432 -9.13 23.25 -20.57
N HIS A 433 -9.12 21.94 -20.84
CA HIS A 433 -9.94 21.28 -21.86
C HIS A 433 -10.47 19.97 -21.34
N LEU A 434 -11.71 19.65 -21.64
CA LEU A 434 -12.39 18.44 -21.22
C LEU A 434 -13.28 17.92 -22.33
N SER A 435 -13.12 16.63 -22.67
CA SER A 435 -14.02 15.92 -23.61
C SER A 435 -14.91 14.96 -22.84
N LEU A 436 -16.22 15.08 -23.02
CA LEU A 436 -17.24 14.31 -22.32
C LEU A 436 -18.12 13.59 -23.33
N GLU A 437 -18.63 12.44 -22.96
CA GLU A 437 -19.68 11.75 -23.72
C GLU A 437 -21.06 12.31 -23.32
N LEU A 438 -22.02 12.26 -24.25
CA LEU A 438 -23.38 12.68 -24.03
C LEU A 438 -23.99 11.97 -22.82
N GLY A 439 -24.69 12.71 -21.94
CA GLY A 439 -25.33 12.19 -20.75
C GLY A 439 -24.42 12.00 -19.53
N MET A 440 -23.10 12.19 -19.65
CA MET A 440 -22.19 12.14 -18.51
C MET A 440 -22.44 13.30 -17.53
N SER A 441 -21.88 13.19 -16.34
CA SER A 441 -21.84 14.26 -15.34
C SER A 441 -20.39 14.60 -15.03
N VAL A 442 -20.11 15.88 -14.79
CA VAL A 442 -18.77 16.38 -14.45
C VAL A 442 -18.84 17.41 -13.35
N SER A 443 -17.78 17.46 -12.53
CA SER A 443 -17.57 18.49 -11.52
C SER A 443 -16.30 19.28 -11.85
N LEU A 444 -16.38 20.60 -11.83
CA LEU A 444 -15.30 21.52 -12.05
C LEU A 444 -15.04 22.30 -10.76
N ASP A 445 -13.91 22.05 -10.11
CA ASP A 445 -13.57 22.63 -8.82
C ASP A 445 -12.84 23.96 -9.00
N CYS A 446 -13.52 25.10 -8.90
CA CYS A 446 -12.88 26.41 -8.87
C CYS A 446 -12.59 26.80 -7.42
N ARG A 447 -11.33 27.07 -7.11
CA ARG A 447 -10.87 27.49 -5.78
C ARG A 447 -10.04 28.75 -5.90
N ALA A 448 -10.32 29.74 -5.08
CA ALA A 448 -9.61 31.01 -5.10
C ALA A 448 -9.30 31.51 -3.69
N MET A 449 -8.23 32.27 -3.56
CA MET A 449 -7.79 32.89 -2.30
C MET A 449 -7.64 34.42 -2.46
N ALA A 450 -8.16 35.15 -1.50
CA ALA A 450 -7.99 36.60 -1.35
C ALA A 450 -8.44 37.04 0.04
N GLU A 451 -8.13 38.29 0.38
CA GLU A 451 -8.70 38.96 1.53
C GLU A 451 -9.27 40.33 1.06
N PRO A 452 -10.59 40.59 1.14
CA PRO A 452 -11.66 39.70 1.60
C PRO A 452 -11.86 38.47 0.71
N GLU A 453 -12.45 37.38 1.32
CA GLU A 453 -12.76 36.15 0.60
C GLU A 453 -13.58 36.40 -0.66
N PRO A 454 -13.16 35.85 -1.82
CA PRO A 454 -13.84 36.11 -3.08
C PRO A 454 -15.15 35.31 -3.21
N GLU A 455 -16.17 35.95 -3.78
CA GLU A 455 -17.34 35.27 -4.33
C GLU A 455 -16.95 34.55 -5.61
N ILE A 456 -17.32 33.28 -5.73
CA ILE A 456 -17.07 32.47 -6.94
C ILE A 456 -18.37 32.23 -7.68
N TYR A 457 -18.35 32.51 -8.98
CA TYR A 457 -19.44 32.19 -9.89
C TYR A 457 -18.87 31.69 -11.24
N TRP A 458 -19.69 31.02 -12.00
CA TRP A 458 -19.32 30.56 -13.34
C TRP A 458 -20.14 31.29 -14.42
N VAL A 459 -19.52 31.43 -15.58
CA VAL A 459 -20.19 31.94 -16.78
C VAL A 459 -20.23 30.79 -17.79
N SER A 460 -21.45 30.46 -18.23
CA SER A 460 -21.70 29.40 -19.21
C SER A 460 -21.26 29.80 -20.64
N PRO A 461 -21.19 28.89 -21.59
CA PRO A 461 -20.91 29.21 -23.01
C PRO A 461 -21.89 30.19 -23.63
N MET A 462 -23.12 30.27 -23.13
CA MET A 462 -24.17 31.19 -23.57
C MET A 462 -24.08 32.58 -22.88
N GLY A 463 -23.07 32.81 -22.02
CA GLY A 463 -22.92 34.04 -21.27
C GLY A 463 -23.77 34.15 -20.01
N SER A 464 -24.50 33.09 -19.62
CA SER A 464 -25.33 33.11 -18.42
C SER A 464 -24.46 32.95 -17.16
N LYS A 465 -24.69 33.81 -16.15
CA LYS A 465 -24.06 33.70 -14.83
C LYS A 465 -24.70 32.58 -14.03
N ILE A 466 -23.88 31.63 -13.54
CA ILE A 466 -24.28 30.52 -12.67
C ILE A 466 -23.75 30.82 -11.28
N THR A 467 -24.66 31.03 -10.33
CA THR A 467 -24.37 31.30 -8.91
C THR A 467 -24.93 30.16 -8.03
N VAL A 468 -24.61 30.21 -6.73
CA VAL A 468 -25.13 29.23 -5.74
C VAL A 468 -26.67 29.23 -5.74
N ASP A 469 -27.29 30.37 -6.00
CA ASP A 469 -28.76 30.52 -6.02
C ASP A 469 -29.40 30.13 -7.37
N THR A 470 -28.60 29.74 -8.35
CA THR A 470 -29.12 29.35 -9.68
C THR A 470 -29.86 28.04 -9.59
N VAL A 471 -31.19 28.07 -9.76
CA VAL A 471 -32.04 26.88 -9.80
C VAL A 471 -31.99 26.25 -11.18
N SER A 472 -31.38 25.09 -11.31
CA SER A 472 -31.35 24.32 -12.56
C SER A 472 -31.23 22.82 -12.23
N GLU A 473 -31.89 22.00 -13.00
CA GLU A 473 -31.77 20.54 -12.86
C GLU A 473 -30.40 20.01 -13.33
N ARG A 474 -29.75 20.74 -14.22
CA ARG A 474 -28.47 20.32 -14.85
C ARG A 474 -27.24 21.01 -14.30
N TYR A 475 -27.39 22.21 -13.75
CA TYR A 475 -26.28 23.02 -13.22
C TYR A 475 -26.46 23.21 -11.72
N HIS A 476 -25.45 22.86 -10.97
CA HIS A 476 -25.42 23.13 -9.54
C HIS A 476 -24.05 23.71 -9.18
N LEU A 477 -24.04 24.86 -8.53
CA LEU A 477 -22.83 25.47 -7.98
C LEU A 477 -22.83 25.34 -6.46
N SER A 478 -21.79 24.70 -5.92
CA SER A 478 -21.60 24.66 -4.47
C SER A 478 -21.07 26.00 -3.95
N SER A 479 -21.26 26.26 -2.65
CA SER A 479 -20.70 27.44 -1.96
C SER A 479 -19.17 27.53 -2.06
N GLU A 480 -18.48 26.43 -2.34
CA GLU A 480 -17.02 26.36 -2.49
C GLU A 480 -16.54 26.64 -3.91
N GLY A 481 -17.46 26.87 -4.85
CA GLY A 481 -17.10 27.14 -6.24
C GLY A 481 -17.06 25.91 -7.16
N THR A 482 -17.49 24.74 -6.70
CA THR A 482 -17.61 23.52 -7.55
C THR A 482 -18.85 23.63 -8.43
N LEU A 483 -18.66 23.76 -9.74
CA LEU A 483 -19.73 23.65 -10.74
C LEU A 483 -19.92 22.18 -11.11
N ARG A 484 -21.11 21.64 -10.83
CA ARG A 484 -21.55 20.32 -11.27
C ARG A 484 -22.46 20.45 -12.47
N LEU A 485 -22.08 19.79 -13.56
CA LEU A 485 -22.90 19.60 -14.76
C LEU A 485 -23.43 18.17 -14.76
N SER A 486 -24.74 18.01 -14.78
CA SER A 486 -25.39 16.67 -14.78
C SER A 486 -26.03 16.43 -16.16
N HIS A 487 -25.87 15.20 -16.68
CA HIS A 487 -26.47 14.77 -17.94
C HIS A 487 -26.13 15.74 -19.08
N VAL A 488 -24.80 15.99 -19.31
CA VAL A 488 -24.34 16.95 -20.31
C VAL A 488 -24.90 16.64 -21.70
N GLN A 489 -25.28 17.69 -22.41
CA GLN A 489 -25.80 17.67 -23.78
C GLN A 489 -24.82 18.36 -24.75
N VAL A 490 -25.02 18.17 -26.05
CA VAL A 490 -24.14 18.78 -27.06
C VAL A 490 -24.10 20.29 -26.94
N GLU A 491 -25.22 20.90 -26.54
CA GLU A 491 -25.39 22.34 -26.31
C GLU A 491 -24.56 22.86 -25.14
N ASP A 492 -24.12 21.99 -24.23
CA ASP A 492 -23.24 22.33 -23.10
C ASP A 492 -21.77 22.48 -23.56
N SER A 493 -21.48 22.17 -24.82
CA SER A 493 -20.14 22.38 -25.38
C SER A 493 -19.82 23.87 -25.45
N GLY A 494 -18.60 24.23 -25.07
CA GLY A 494 -18.12 25.60 -25.14
C GLY A 494 -17.22 25.99 -23.96
N ARG A 495 -17.06 27.29 -23.82
CA ARG A 495 -16.14 27.88 -22.83
C ARG A 495 -16.91 28.18 -21.54
N TYR A 496 -16.50 27.55 -20.46
CA TYR A 496 -16.93 27.88 -19.10
C TYR A 496 -15.86 28.71 -18.42
N THR A 497 -16.25 29.86 -17.87
CA THR A 497 -15.33 30.76 -17.17
C THR A 497 -15.66 30.77 -15.70
N CYS A 498 -14.72 30.34 -14.86
CA CYS A 498 -14.79 30.62 -13.43
C CYS A 498 -14.33 32.04 -13.18
N VAL A 499 -15.08 32.75 -12.36
CA VAL A 499 -14.78 34.13 -11.90
C VAL A 499 -14.74 34.12 -10.38
N ALA A 500 -13.64 34.59 -9.81
CA ALA A 500 -13.48 34.85 -8.39
C ALA A 500 -13.39 36.37 -8.20
N GLN A 501 -14.32 36.96 -7.47
CA GLN A 501 -14.46 38.42 -7.36
C GLN A 501 -14.55 38.85 -5.90
N ASN A 502 -13.82 39.92 -5.52
CA ASN A 502 -13.98 40.65 -4.27
C ASN A 502 -14.06 42.16 -4.51
N THR A 503 -13.96 42.97 -3.46
CA THR A 503 -14.00 44.44 -3.54
C THR A 503 -12.81 45.02 -4.30
N GLU A 504 -11.67 44.32 -4.36
CA GLU A 504 -10.44 44.79 -5.02
C GLU A 504 -10.40 44.49 -6.51
N GLY A 505 -11.19 43.47 -6.96
CA GLY A 505 -11.26 43.09 -8.36
C GLY A 505 -11.65 41.65 -8.59
N ALA A 506 -11.27 41.14 -9.74
CA ALA A 506 -11.60 39.75 -10.12
C ALA A 506 -10.45 39.05 -10.82
N ASP A 507 -10.35 37.73 -10.58
CA ASP A 507 -9.54 36.79 -11.37
C ASP A 507 -10.44 35.86 -12.16
N THR A 508 -10.01 35.42 -13.34
CA THR A 508 -10.81 34.57 -14.22
C THR A 508 -10.00 33.44 -14.79
N ARG A 509 -10.63 32.26 -14.86
CA ARG A 509 -10.02 31.08 -15.47
C ARG A 509 -11.00 30.33 -16.35
N VAL A 510 -10.55 29.86 -17.50
CA VAL A 510 -11.43 29.27 -18.53
C VAL A 510 -11.13 27.80 -18.70
N THR A 511 -12.19 26.99 -18.82
CA THR A 511 -12.13 25.63 -19.36
C THR A 511 -13.00 25.50 -20.59
N THR A 512 -12.59 24.66 -21.52
CA THR A 512 -13.40 24.35 -22.72
C THR A 512 -13.93 22.93 -22.63
N ILE A 513 -15.24 22.80 -22.57
CA ILE A 513 -15.90 21.49 -22.59
C ILE A 513 -16.31 21.19 -24.03
N ARG A 514 -16.01 19.98 -24.50
CA ARG A 514 -16.48 19.41 -25.75
C ARG A 514 -17.30 18.18 -25.42
N VAL A 515 -18.59 18.19 -25.77
CA VAL A 515 -19.46 17.03 -25.63
C VAL A 515 -19.52 16.33 -27.00
N ASN A 516 -19.08 15.09 -27.03
CA ASN A 516 -19.11 14.27 -28.24
C ASN A 516 -20.54 13.80 -28.48
N GLY A 517 -21.13 14.27 -29.58
CA GLY A 517 -22.54 14.02 -29.93
C GLY A 517 -22.73 12.75 -30.75
N THR A 518 -22.20 11.64 -30.33
CA THR A 518 -22.75 10.36 -30.77
C THR A 518 -23.85 10.00 -29.79
N LEU A 519 -25.10 10.08 -30.27
CA LEU A 519 -26.22 9.42 -29.61
C LEU A 519 -25.77 8.02 -29.20
N LEU A 520 -25.95 7.70 -27.92
CA LEU A 520 -25.70 6.38 -27.32
C LEU A 520 -26.60 5.27 -27.95
N ASP A 521 -26.77 5.28 -29.29
CA ASP A 521 -27.46 4.18 -29.96
C ASP A 521 -26.60 2.93 -30.12
N SER A 522 -25.36 2.97 -29.68
CA SER A 522 -24.51 1.77 -29.57
C SER A 522 -23.28 1.94 -28.69
N VAL A 523 -23.42 2.38 -27.44
CA VAL A 523 -22.38 2.04 -26.50
C VAL A 523 -22.52 0.55 -26.24
N GLU A 524 -21.63 -0.23 -26.83
CA GLU A 524 -21.50 -1.65 -26.50
C GLU A 524 -21.29 -1.74 -25.00
N VAL A 525 -22.39 -2.00 -24.27
CA VAL A 525 -22.37 -2.21 -22.81
C VAL A 525 -21.46 -3.36 -22.46
N MET A 526 -21.30 -4.27 -23.42
CA MET A 526 -20.48 -5.47 -23.29
C MET A 526 -19.95 -5.87 -24.67
N LYS A 527 -18.67 -6.24 -24.72
CA LYS A 527 -18.04 -6.79 -25.92
C LYS A 527 -17.41 -8.14 -25.64
N ILE A 528 -17.80 -9.15 -26.42
CA ILE A 528 -17.22 -10.48 -26.40
C ILE A 528 -16.13 -10.60 -27.49
N TYR A 529 -15.03 -11.28 -27.18
CA TYR A 529 -13.94 -11.57 -28.14
C TYR A 529 -13.34 -12.93 -27.89
N VAL A 530 -12.81 -13.49 -28.98
CA VAL A 530 -12.15 -14.79 -28.95
C VAL A 530 -10.69 -14.58 -28.50
N LYS A 531 -10.30 -15.30 -27.46
CA LYS A 531 -8.94 -15.25 -26.91
C LYS A 531 -8.05 -16.36 -27.52
N GLN A 532 -8.64 -17.53 -27.71
CA GLN A 532 -7.93 -18.69 -28.28
C GLN A 532 -8.93 -19.61 -29.00
N THR A 533 -8.50 -20.21 -30.12
CA THR A 533 -9.28 -21.16 -30.89
C THR A 533 -8.45 -22.40 -31.13
N GLU A 534 -9.02 -23.56 -30.78
CA GLU A 534 -8.45 -24.89 -31.03
C GLU A 534 -9.39 -25.72 -31.92
N SER A 535 -9.02 -26.96 -32.21
CA SER A 535 -9.85 -27.82 -33.04
C SER A 535 -11.18 -28.22 -32.38
N HIS A 536 -11.21 -28.36 -31.06
CA HIS A 536 -12.37 -28.82 -30.28
C HIS A 536 -12.79 -27.85 -29.16
N SER A 537 -12.16 -26.67 -29.07
CA SER A 537 -12.47 -25.69 -28.05
C SER A 537 -12.29 -24.25 -28.54
N ILE A 538 -13.05 -23.34 -27.93
CA ILE A 538 -12.96 -21.88 -28.14
C ILE A 538 -12.95 -21.22 -26.75
N LEU A 539 -11.86 -20.53 -26.45
CA LEU A 539 -11.79 -19.68 -25.26
C LEU A 539 -12.26 -18.29 -25.61
N VAL A 540 -13.37 -17.90 -25.04
CA VAL A 540 -13.93 -16.56 -25.18
C VAL A 540 -13.74 -15.75 -23.89
N SER A 541 -13.53 -14.45 -24.05
CA SER A 541 -13.51 -13.50 -22.95
C SER A 541 -14.37 -12.28 -23.30
N TRP A 542 -14.80 -11.53 -22.28
CA TRP A 542 -15.62 -10.34 -22.47
C TRP A 542 -15.21 -9.23 -21.54
N LYS A 543 -15.42 -8.01 -21.98
CA LYS A 543 -15.28 -6.80 -21.17
C LYS A 543 -16.64 -6.13 -21.06
N ILE A 544 -16.97 -5.74 -19.85
CA ILE A 544 -18.13 -4.93 -19.55
C ILE A 544 -17.63 -3.50 -19.37
N ASN A 545 -18.25 -2.55 -20.06
CA ASN A 545 -17.83 -1.15 -19.99
C ASN A 545 -18.29 -0.56 -18.64
N SER A 546 -17.35 -0.42 -17.71
CA SER A 546 -17.60 0.11 -16.37
C SER A 546 -18.10 1.56 -16.36
N ASN A 547 -17.89 2.31 -17.45
CA ASN A 547 -18.36 3.69 -17.57
C ASN A 547 -19.87 3.81 -17.80
N VAL A 548 -20.54 2.72 -18.17
CA VAL A 548 -22.01 2.64 -18.37
C VAL A 548 -22.70 2.07 -17.12
N MET A 549 -21.94 1.48 -16.21
CA MET A 549 -22.43 0.91 -14.98
C MET A 549 -22.34 1.91 -13.82
N THR A 550 -23.44 2.57 -13.51
CA THR A 550 -23.66 3.13 -12.19
C THR A 550 -23.70 1.99 -11.17
N SER A 551 -23.24 2.23 -9.95
CA SER A 551 -23.07 1.29 -8.84
C SER A 551 -24.30 0.45 -8.46
N ASN A 552 -25.42 0.60 -9.15
CA ASN A 552 -26.69 -0.06 -8.89
C ASN A 552 -27.06 -1.16 -9.89
N LEU A 553 -26.25 -1.45 -10.90
CA LEU A 553 -26.50 -2.47 -11.91
C LEU A 553 -25.67 -3.73 -11.63
N LYS A 554 -26.05 -4.50 -10.61
CA LYS A 554 -25.53 -5.86 -10.44
C LYS A 554 -26.24 -6.79 -11.45
N TRP A 555 -25.44 -7.55 -12.20
CA TRP A 555 -25.97 -8.58 -13.09
C TRP A 555 -26.53 -9.74 -12.27
N ALA A 556 -27.74 -10.14 -12.57
CA ALA A 556 -28.42 -11.23 -11.88
C ALA A 556 -28.16 -12.61 -12.54
N SER A 557 -27.89 -12.62 -13.84
CA SER A 557 -27.56 -13.85 -14.55
C SER A 557 -26.75 -13.58 -15.82
N ALA A 558 -25.90 -14.53 -16.19
CA ALA A 558 -25.17 -14.56 -17.46
C ALA A 558 -25.39 -15.91 -18.15
N THR A 559 -25.66 -15.89 -19.45
CA THR A 559 -25.90 -17.08 -20.25
C THR A 559 -25.08 -17.02 -21.52
N MET A 560 -24.31 -18.06 -21.80
CA MET A 560 -23.53 -18.26 -23.01
C MET A 560 -24.32 -19.17 -23.96
N LYS A 561 -24.59 -18.72 -25.18
CA LYS A 561 -25.25 -19.51 -26.23
C LYS A 561 -24.30 -19.66 -27.40
N ILE A 562 -24.16 -20.89 -27.90
CA ILE A 562 -23.50 -21.19 -29.16
C ILE A 562 -24.57 -21.66 -30.13
N ASP A 563 -24.56 -21.08 -31.30
CA ASP A 563 -25.47 -21.45 -32.39
C ASP A 563 -24.67 -21.83 -33.66
N ASN A 564 -25.04 -22.96 -34.22
CA ASN A 564 -24.58 -23.46 -35.51
C ASN A 564 -25.77 -24.19 -36.13
N PRO A 565 -25.90 -24.30 -37.49
CA PRO A 565 -27.00 -25.01 -38.14
C PRO A 565 -27.26 -26.45 -37.64
N HIS A 566 -26.28 -27.06 -37.01
CA HIS A 566 -26.34 -28.44 -36.53
C HIS A 566 -26.33 -28.60 -35.00
N ILE A 567 -25.93 -27.62 -34.26
CA ILE A 567 -25.77 -27.71 -32.80
C ILE A 567 -26.10 -26.38 -32.14
N THR A 568 -27.03 -26.38 -31.21
CA THR A 568 -27.30 -25.27 -30.27
C THR A 568 -26.93 -25.72 -28.86
N TYR A 569 -26.11 -24.96 -28.18
CA TYR A 569 -25.67 -25.21 -26.80
C TYR A 569 -25.84 -23.97 -25.97
N THR A 570 -26.37 -24.11 -24.75
CA THR A 570 -26.55 -22.99 -23.81
C THR A 570 -25.96 -23.34 -22.46
N ALA A 571 -25.04 -22.51 -21.95
CA ALA A 571 -24.45 -22.66 -20.63
C ALA A 571 -24.77 -21.43 -19.76
N ARG A 572 -25.07 -21.65 -18.48
CA ARG A 572 -25.07 -20.57 -17.49
C ARG A 572 -23.64 -20.33 -17.04
N VAL A 573 -23.24 -19.07 -17.07
CA VAL A 573 -21.91 -18.64 -16.66
C VAL A 573 -22.04 -17.82 -15.38
N PRO A 574 -21.20 -18.04 -14.34
CA PRO A 574 -21.18 -17.19 -13.17
C PRO A 574 -20.90 -15.73 -13.55
N VAL A 575 -21.53 -14.79 -12.87
CA VAL A 575 -21.55 -13.35 -13.24
C VAL A 575 -20.19 -12.70 -13.06
N ASP A 576 -19.39 -13.23 -12.19
CA ASP A 576 -18.03 -12.81 -11.80
C ASP A 576 -16.93 -13.41 -12.67
N VAL A 577 -17.28 -14.31 -13.60
CA VAL A 577 -16.32 -14.90 -14.55
C VAL A 577 -16.27 -14.04 -15.80
N HIS A 578 -15.07 -13.74 -16.30
CA HIS A 578 -14.86 -12.90 -17.48
C HIS A 578 -14.28 -13.67 -18.69
N GLU A 579 -14.08 -14.95 -18.56
CA GLU A 579 -13.68 -15.85 -19.65
C GLU A 579 -14.34 -17.23 -19.46
N TYR A 580 -14.65 -17.89 -20.58
CA TYR A 580 -15.27 -19.20 -20.58
C TYR A 580 -14.71 -20.04 -21.73
N ASN A 581 -14.36 -21.30 -21.43
CA ASN A 581 -13.84 -22.23 -22.42
C ASN A 581 -14.98 -23.15 -22.92
N LEU A 582 -15.35 -23.02 -24.16
CA LEU A 582 -16.33 -23.81 -24.86
C LEU A 582 -15.64 -25.06 -25.40
N THR A 583 -16.01 -26.23 -24.91
CA THR A 583 -15.40 -27.52 -25.28
C THR A 583 -16.35 -28.42 -26.05
N HIS A 584 -15.87 -29.53 -26.61
CA HIS A 584 -16.63 -30.53 -27.38
C HIS A 584 -17.19 -29.99 -28.70
N LEU A 585 -16.51 -29.02 -29.30
CA LEU A 585 -16.85 -28.46 -30.61
C LEU A 585 -16.30 -29.32 -31.75
N GLN A 586 -16.89 -29.22 -32.93
CA GLN A 586 -16.40 -29.89 -34.13
C GLN A 586 -15.28 -29.09 -34.81
N PRO A 587 -14.22 -29.75 -35.31
CA PRO A 587 -13.14 -29.07 -36.03
C PRO A 587 -13.61 -28.43 -37.33
N GLY A 588 -12.99 -27.29 -37.68
CA GLY A 588 -13.23 -26.62 -38.97
C GLY A 588 -14.66 -26.08 -39.14
N THR A 589 -15.39 -25.87 -38.04
CA THR A 589 -16.80 -25.49 -38.03
C THR A 589 -16.95 -24.05 -37.49
N GLU A 590 -17.81 -23.27 -38.16
CA GLU A 590 -18.14 -21.90 -37.75
C GLU A 590 -19.25 -21.92 -36.71
N TYR A 591 -19.05 -21.15 -35.64
CA TYR A 591 -19.99 -20.98 -34.54
C TYR A 591 -20.26 -19.50 -34.28
N GLU A 592 -21.52 -19.14 -34.08
CA GLU A 592 -21.88 -17.86 -33.47
C GLU A 592 -21.92 -18.04 -31.94
N VAL A 593 -21.05 -17.36 -31.25
CA VAL A 593 -20.98 -17.39 -29.79
C VAL A 593 -21.55 -16.09 -29.23
N CYS A 594 -22.64 -16.19 -28.48
CA CYS A 594 -23.34 -15.06 -27.90
C CYS A 594 -23.33 -15.11 -26.37
N LEU A 595 -22.94 -14.04 -25.71
CA LEU A 595 -23.14 -13.84 -24.28
C LEU A 595 -24.34 -12.93 -24.05
N THR A 596 -25.27 -13.38 -23.23
CA THR A 596 -26.43 -12.59 -22.78
C THR A 596 -26.33 -12.41 -21.27
N VAL A 597 -26.36 -11.18 -20.79
CA VAL A 597 -26.38 -10.83 -19.37
C VAL A 597 -27.67 -10.09 -19.03
N SER A 598 -28.26 -10.40 -17.87
CA SER A 598 -29.50 -9.77 -17.39
C SER A 598 -29.26 -9.14 -16.03
N ASN A 599 -29.76 -7.90 -15.84
CA ASN A 599 -29.70 -7.23 -14.55
C ASN A 599 -30.92 -7.59 -13.67
N ILE A 600 -30.91 -7.07 -12.43
CA ILE A 600 -32.01 -7.28 -11.46
C ILE A 600 -33.36 -6.74 -11.97
N HIS A 601 -33.35 -5.79 -12.92
CA HIS A 601 -34.53 -5.16 -13.52
C HIS A 601 -34.93 -5.81 -14.84
N LEU A 602 -34.49 -7.04 -15.14
CA LEU A 602 -34.81 -7.82 -16.34
C LEU A 602 -34.37 -7.18 -17.69
N GLN A 603 -33.52 -6.16 -17.67
CA GLN A 603 -32.90 -5.66 -18.89
C GLN A 603 -31.81 -6.64 -19.32
N THR A 604 -31.85 -7.06 -20.58
CA THR A 604 -30.92 -8.01 -21.16
C THR A 604 -30.02 -7.31 -22.19
N HIS A 605 -28.73 -7.55 -22.09
CA HIS A 605 -27.77 -7.12 -23.09
C HIS A 605 -27.14 -8.36 -23.73
N LYS A 606 -27.03 -8.37 -25.04
CA LYS A 606 -26.49 -9.48 -25.82
C LYS A 606 -25.34 -8.99 -26.69
N SER A 607 -24.23 -9.71 -26.67
CA SER A 607 -23.08 -9.50 -27.57
C SER A 607 -22.65 -10.83 -28.19
N CYS A 608 -22.38 -10.85 -29.49
CA CYS A 608 -22.07 -12.06 -30.25
C CYS A 608 -20.74 -11.90 -31.00
N VAL A 609 -20.09 -13.04 -31.26
CA VAL A 609 -18.88 -13.13 -32.09
C VAL A 609 -18.93 -14.41 -32.91
N ASN A 610 -18.59 -14.31 -34.21
CA ASN A 610 -18.47 -15.46 -35.08
C ASN A 610 -17.02 -15.96 -35.05
N VAL A 611 -16.84 -17.27 -34.92
CA VAL A 611 -15.54 -17.91 -34.77
C VAL A 611 -15.56 -19.31 -35.41
N THR A 612 -14.47 -19.65 -36.12
CA THR A 612 -14.29 -20.96 -36.71
C THR A 612 -13.24 -21.74 -35.94
N THR A 613 -13.55 -22.98 -35.56
CA THR A 613 -12.59 -23.91 -34.92
C THR A 613 -11.51 -24.33 -35.94
N ARG A 614 -10.32 -24.63 -35.46
CA ARG A 614 -9.23 -25.10 -36.31
C ARG A 614 -9.58 -26.47 -36.95
N SER A 615 -9.29 -26.60 -38.25
CA SER A 615 -9.45 -27.90 -38.95
C SER A 615 -8.33 -28.87 -38.57
N ASN A 616 -8.62 -30.15 -38.43
CA ASN A 616 -7.63 -31.21 -38.14
C ASN A 616 -6.84 -31.65 -39.36
N THR A 617 -6.71 -30.84 -40.40
CA THR A 617 -5.90 -31.20 -41.58
C THR A 617 -4.42 -31.04 -41.27
N PHE A 618 -3.76 -32.16 -40.98
CA PHE A 618 -2.33 -32.31 -41.22
C PHE A 618 -2.09 -32.25 -42.73
N ALA A 619 -1.94 -31.08 -43.30
CA ALA A 619 -1.38 -30.92 -44.64
C ALA A 619 0.14 -31.01 -44.51
N LEU A 620 0.69 -32.16 -44.86
CA LEU A 620 2.09 -32.32 -45.24
C LEU A 620 2.30 -31.60 -46.57
N ASP A 621 2.57 -30.31 -46.56
CA ASP A 621 3.16 -29.63 -47.69
C ASP A 621 4.69 -29.77 -47.66
N VAL A 622 5.11 -30.84 -48.36
CA VAL A 622 6.49 -31.01 -48.80
C VAL A 622 6.65 -30.18 -50.08
N SER A 623 6.95 -28.90 -49.93
CA SER A 623 7.57 -28.13 -51.04
C SER A 623 9.00 -27.78 -50.63
N GLY A 624 9.94 -28.55 -51.18
CA GLY A 624 11.36 -28.33 -50.99
C GLY A 624 11.83 -27.02 -51.62
N GLN A 625 12.19 -26.07 -50.77
CA GLN A 625 13.15 -25.04 -51.13
C GLN A 625 14.29 -25.08 -50.11
N ARG A 626 15.46 -25.48 -50.61
CA ARG A 626 16.73 -25.40 -49.88
C ARG A 626 17.00 -23.93 -49.55
N PRO A 627 17.21 -23.56 -48.29
CA PRO A 627 17.61 -22.19 -47.97
C PRO A 627 19.00 -21.93 -48.55
N SER A 628 19.17 -20.77 -49.22
CA SER A 628 20.44 -20.33 -49.74
C SER A 628 21.49 -20.20 -48.64
N ALA A 629 22.74 -20.53 -48.93
CA ALA A 629 23.86 -20.47 -47.99
C ALA A 629 24.01 -19.09 -47.27
N ALA A 630 23.53 -18.02 -47.92
CA ALA A 630 23.48 -16.68 -47.33
C ALA A 630 22.58 -16.57 -46.10
N LEU A 631 21.44 -17.31 -46.08
CA LEU A 631 20.52 -17.27 -44.95
C LEU A 631 21.09 -17.98 -43.70
N LEU A 632 21.86 -19.06 -43.91
CA LEU A 632 22.53 -19.79 -42.84
C LEU A 632 23.66 -18.98 -42.19
N VAL A 633 24.40 -18.18 -43.01
CA VAL A 633 25.44 -17.28 -42.49
C VAL A 633 24.83 -16.15 -41.64
N VAL A 634 23.74 -15.55 -42.13
CA VAL A 634 23.02 -14.50 -41.35
C VAL A 634 22.45 -15.04 -40.04
N MET A 635 21.87 -16.25 -40.08
CA MET A 635 21.36 -16.89 -38.84
C MET A 635 22.48 -17.24 -37.89
N ALA A 636 23.62 -17.72 -38.35
CA ALA A 636 24.78 -18.04 -37.52
C ALA A 636 25.40 -16.78 -36.90
N THR A 637 25.47 -15.68 -37.64
CA THR A 637 25.98 -14.39 -37.10
C THR A 637 25.02 -13.78 -36.10
N MET A 638 23.71 -13.85 -36.33
CA MET A 638 22.69 -13.39 -35.33
C MET A 638 22.73 -14.20 -34.04
N LEU A 639 22.89 -15.52 -34.14
CA LEU A 639 23.03 -16.39 -32.96
C LEU A 639 24.32 -16.09 -32.16
N ALA A 640 25.43 -15.81 -32.87
CA ALA A 640 26.68 -15.41 -32.21
C ALA A 640 26.55 -14.05 -31.51
N PHE A 641 25.88 -13.07 -32.13
CA PHE A 641 25.60 -11.78 -31.48
C PHE A 641 24.68 -11.93 -30.27
N LEU A 642 23.62 -12.75 -30.33
CA LEU A 642 22.73 -13.03 -29.24
C LEU A 642 23.47 -13.72 -28.05
N SER A 643 24.37 -14.67 -28.38
CA SER A 643 25.15 -15.34 -27.32
C SER A 643 26.17 -14.38 -26.67
N LEU A 644 26.81 -13.49 -27.39
CA LEU A 644 27.69 -12.46 -26.83
C LEU A 644 26.91 -11.44 -25.98
N ALA A 645 25.70 -11.05 -26.44
CA ALA A 645 24.83 -10.15 -25.67
C ALA A 645 24.34 -10.79 -24.36
N THR A 646 23.99 -12.08 -24.38
CA THR A 646 23.59 -12.81 -23.16
C THR A 646 24.73 -12.97 -22.18
N VAL A 647 25.94 -13.24 -22.67
CA VAL A 647 27.15 -13.29 -21.82
C VAL A 647 27.46 -11.91 -21.24
N GLY A 648 27.34 -10.84 -22.05
CA GLY A 648 27.51 -9.46 -21.58
C GLY A 648 26.51 -9.07 -20.48
N VAL A 649 25.24 -9.43 -20.67
CA VAL A 649 24.17 -9.21 -19.67
C VAL A 649 24.42 -10.04 -18.41
N TYR A 650 24.88 -11.28 -18.56
CA TYR A 650 25.22 -12.14 -17.44
C TYR A 650 26.39 -11.59 -16.62
N VAL A 651 27.47 -11.15 -17.27
CA VAL A 651 28.63 -10.53 -16.61
C VAL A 651 28.23 -9.22 -15.92
N ALA A 652 27.43 -8.39 -16.59
CA ALA A 652 26.93 -7.14 -16.01
C ALA A 652 26.04 -7.39 -14.78
N ARG A 653 25.15 -8.41 -14.84
CA ARG A 653 24.34 -8.84 -13.68
C ARG A 653 25.18 -9.39 -12.54
N ARG A 654 26.25 -10.15 -12.88
CA ARG A 654 27.18 -10.69 -11.87
C ARG A 654 28.02 -9.60 -11.19
N LEU A 655 28.44 -8.57 -11.94
CA LEU A 655 29.15 -7.41 -11.39
C LEU A 655 28.21 -6.54 -10.54
N LYS A 656 26.93 -6.37 -10.97
CA LYS A 656 25.94 -5.65 -10.21
C LYS A 656 25.57 -6.39 -8.91
N ARG A 657 25.47 -7.73 -8.94
CA ARG A 657 25.28 -8.56 -7.73
C ARG A 657 26.47 -8.46 -6.78
N LYS A 658 27.72 -8.47 -7.27
CA LYS A 658 28.91 -8.30 -6.41
C LYS A 658 28.93 -6.94 -5.70
N ASN A 659 28.55 -5.87 -6.40
CA ASN A 659 28.47 -4.53 -5.80
C ASN A 659 27.28 -4.39 -4.83
N TYR A 660 26.17 -5.09 -5.13
CA TYR A 660 24.99 -5.13 -4.26
C TYR A 660 25.28 -5.89 -2.97
N HIS A 661 25.92 -7.06 -3.05
CA HIS A 661 26.34 -7.82 -1.87
C HIS A 661 27.35 -7.07 -0.99
N HIS A 662 28.24 -6.25 -1.57
CA HIS A 662 29.17 -5.46 -0.77
C HIS A 662 28.47 -4.29 -0.05
N SER A 663 27.43 -3.71 -0.64
CA SER A 663 26.59 -2.69 0.00
C SER A 663 25.66 -3.31 1.05
N LEU A 664 25.05 -4.47 0.76
CA LEU A 664 24.20 -5.19 1.71
C LEU A 664 24.98 -5.68 2.94
N LYS A 665 26.18 -6.23 2.75
CA LYS A 665 27.02 -6.65 3.87
C LYS A 665 27.38 -5.50 4.81
N LYS A 666 27.58 -4.29 4.27
CA LYS A 666 27.83 -3.08 5.07
C LYS A 666 26.56 -2.56 5.77
N TYR A 667 25.38 -2.88 5.20
CA TYR A 667 24.07 -2.54 5.77
C TYR A 667 23.64 -3.58 6.83
N MET A 668 23.82 -4.87 6.56
CA MET A 668 23.48 -5.96 7.50
C MET A 668 24.40 -5.99 8.74
N GLN A 669 25.68 -5.66 8.62
CA GLN A 669 26.55 -5.49 9.81
C GLN A 669 26.12 -4.34 10.73
N LYS A 670 25.25 -3.43 10.22
CA LYS A 670 24.70 -2.31 10.99
C LYS A 670 23.31 -2.59 11.55
N THR A 671 22.60 -3.60 10.99
CA THR A 671 21.20 -3.93 11.36
C THR A 671 21.09 -5.15 12.29
N SER A 672 22.14 -5.96 12.44
CA SER A 672 22.15 -7.11 13.36
C SER A 672 22.10 -6.74 14.85
N SER A 673 21.98 -5.46 15.19
CA SER A 673 21.82 -4.96 16.55
C SER A 673 20.70 -3.95 16.74
N ILE A 674 19.79 -3.81 15.76
CA ILE A 674 18.65 -2.89 15.87
C ILE A 674 17.48 -3.67 16.46
N PRO A 675 16.95 -3.28 17.65
CA PRO A 675 15.72 -3.88 18.18
C PRO A 675 14.54 -3.69 17.22
N LEU A 676 13.62 -4.65 17.18
CA LEU A 676 12.43 -4.63 16.30
C LEU A 676 11.59 -3.35 16.40
N ASN A 677 11.65 -2.66 17.53
CA ASN A 677 11.01 -1.36 17.78
C ASN A 677 11.57 -0.20 16.94
N GLU A 678 12.78 -0.31 16.37
CA GLU A 678 13.31 0.70 15.45
C GLU A 678 12.97 0.42 13.98
N LEU A 679 12.56 -0.82 13.64
CA LEU A 679 12.13 -1.18 12.28
C LEU A 679 10.67 -0.79 11.98
N TYR A 680 9.81 -0.68 13.02
CA TYR A 680 8.40 -0.33 12.85
C TYR A 680 7.93 0.57 14.00
N PRO A 681 8.39 1.83 14.09
CA PRO A 681 8.11 2.70 15.22
C PRO A 681 6.63 2.93 15.54
N PRO A 682 5.68 2.97 14.56
CA PRO A 682 4.26 3.16 14.90
C PRO A 682 3.59 1.95 15.55
N LEU A 683 4.12 0.73 15.32
CA LEU A 683 3.49 -0.51 15.78
C LEU A 683 3.93 -0.91 17.21
N ILE A 684 5.05 -0.41 17.68
CA ILE A 684 5.67 -0.83 18.94
C ILE A 684 5.34 0.12 20.11
N ASN A 685 5.15 1.40 19.85
CA ASN A 685 4.74 2.36 20.88
C ASN A 685 3.31 2.14 21.44
N LEU A 686 2.54 1.21 20.87
CA LEU A 686 1.21 0.83 21.35
C LEU A 686 1.23 0.01 22.65
N TRP A 687 2.39 -0.53 23.07
CA TRP A 687 2.50 -1.42 24.23
C TRP A 687 2.94 -0.76 25.53
N GLU A 688 3.46 0.47 25.51
CA GLU A 688 4.08 1.12 26.68
C GLU A 688 3.19 2.11 27.42
N VAL A 689 1.96 2.41 26.98
CA VAL A 689 1.15 3.50 27.55
C VAL A 689 0.38 3.12 28.83
N ASP A 690 0.27 1.85 29.19
CA ASP A 690 -0.57 1.43 30.32
C ASP A 690 0.18 1.05 31.62
N LYS A 691 1.48 1.38 31.78
CA LYS A 691 2.13 1.18 33.08
C LYS A 691 3.05 2.35 33.43
N GLU A 692 2.64 3.01 34.51
CA GLU A 692 3.37 3.78 35.50
C GLU A 692 3.35 5.31 35.42
N GLY A 693 2.65 5.84 36.41
CA GLY A 693 2.96 7.13 37.00
C GLY A 693 4.23 7.06 37.85
N GLY A 694 5.10 8.01 37.67
CA GLY A 694 6.07 8.44 38.69
C GLY A 694 7.53 8.12 38.43
N ALA A 695 8.28 9.08 37.92
CA ALA A 695 9.47 9.70 38.51
C ALA A 695 10.31 10.48 37.48
N GLU A 696 10.57 11.73 37.82
CA GLU A 696 11.39 12.66 37.06
C GLU A 696 12.86 12.22 36.94
N SER A 697 13.44 12.30 35.71
CA SER A 697 14.88 12.56 35.54
C SER A 697 15.13 13.29 34.21
N LYS A 698 15.97 14.34 34.30
CA LYS A 698 16.30 15.30 33.25
C LYS A 698 17.05 14.67 32.06
N PRO A 699 16.80 15.12 30.81
CA PRO A 699 17.57 14.67 29.64
C PRO A 699 18.81 15.53 29.38
N SER A 700 19.87 14.87 28.92
CA SER A 700 21.06 15.44 28.32
C SER A 700 20.84 15.70 26.82
N PRO A 701 21.56 16.60 26.15
CA PRO A 701 21.25 17.07 24.80
C PRO A 701 21.64 16.06 23.73
N VAL A 702 20.74 15.78 22.81
CA VAL A 702 20.93 14.92 21.65
C VAL A 702 21.13 15.75 20.39
N ASP A 703 22.12 15.37 19.63
CA ASP A 703 22.61 15.91 18.38
C ASP A 703 21.58 15.74 17.25
N THR A 704 21.25 16.84 16.56
CA THR A 704 20.21 16.92 15.53
C THR A 704 20.82 16.79 14.13
N THR A 705 21.03 15.56 13.66
CA THR A 705 21.18 15.27 12.22
C THR A 705 20.77 13.84 11.91
N ARG A 706 19.48 13.60 11.70
CA ARG A 706 19.01 12.43 10.94
C ARG A 706 17.63 12.72 10.32
N SER A 707 17.64 12.79 9.00
CA SER A 707 16.43 12.72 8.19
C SER A 707 15.86 11.30 8.28
N TYR A 708 14.61 11.19 8.71
CA TYR A 708 13.89 9.92 8.74
C TYR A 708 13.16 9.72 7.41
N TYR A 709 13.47 8.62 6.74
CA TYR A 709 12.61 8.07 5.71
C TYR A 709 11.66 7.09 6.39
N MET A 710 10.35 7.39 6.33
CA MET A 710 9.29 6.45 6.70
C MET A 710 9.09 5.43 5.57
N TRP A 711 9.08 4.18 5.90
CA TRP A 711 8.57 3.08 5.09
C TRP A 711 7.29 2.55 5.71
#